data_0962a82e31e8974c815790801fee5c1e
#
_entry.id   0962a82e31e8974c815790801fee5c1e
#
_cell.length_a   1.000
_cell.length_b   1.000
_cell.length_c   1.000
_cell.angle_alpha   90.00
_cell.angle_beta   90.00
_cell.angle_gamma   90.00
#
_symmetry.space_group_name_H-M   'P 1'
#
loop_
_entity.id
_entity.type
_entity.pdbx_description
1 polymer ?
#
loop_
_entity_poly.entity_id
_entity_poly.type
_entity_poly.pdbx_seq_one_letter_code
_entity_poly.pdbx_strand_id
1 'polypeptide(L)'
;MLFGAVLIFALDKTIPSELETLDASATLKMFNELQETNRHHEAITLMEYKGNVINNSPLEMEYKSKLADSYIHVGDYSKAEKVLLDIWNHAPKYLKDVNNPTLKYMLKFSLSRQIYQFYEMMEDKTNMIKYFNIYKKYYSPQFLDSTLVTICAQKTWGTSIPKIRLKELVEYDSIVIAHFDSHQAAIRGMSKYVDKIIYRREFGSAYKVKCLNKLIGWMLQEKRLLNAYPRIKQAVEIARSMQSVDECKVLGELSDYCYEIHDIRTSRYLYKRYEDYLDDRYSENDFEYLVNYSRKFRYYEDENDWQTLESELVKYCMGMRQQIANNIPSMTDEQREHFVVGFDKAHNAAIEALQKHPTQKLAELCFDNISFRNGLLLRSNLAIKNSISKTGDKKVTALYEELVKCRRDLVYESVSGRIIKHTSKIEAHINELEKGLALRCTDFKSAKDISNYRHDLLQKSLSSKETFVELVENKGSLFALVLNKNKGVVYVPIGNIISIQNTLQKSTDDIYHDENLTDFIWGNISKVIPDVSNVYYLPIGKFNQIALGSLYLGNNQYLCDIVNLRLLQDPTNLNNKKQLLADSQLFGVSNKVGLVSLWGGIDYGQRTKATIGNNRRSAIKRGENLVPLTFTKLEVQTISSMLKGKSIPNQVYENLMATESSFKGRSGKGDYILHISTHGFFNDSTSLANSMLSSGLFFAGANDYWCNDSFQIEKGKDDGILRAAEIANVNLSGCSLVVLSACETGLGFSDSGEGVYGLQRAFKLAGAKKILMSLWEVDDRATTILMTNFYHNLLLGKDANTALEISKQAVRSQYPSPRDWGAFVLLN
;
A
#
# COMPACT_ATOMS: atom_id res chain seq x y z
N MET A 1 -37.13 26.67 -6.00
CA MET A 1 -37.21 26.73 -4.54
C MET A 1 -36.67 25.46 -3.88
N LEU A 2 -37.16 24.28 -4.20
CA LEU A 2 -36.71 23.03 -3.58
C LEU A 2 -35.21 22.73 -3.74
N PHE A 3 -34.61 22.99 -4.90
CA PHE A 3 -33.15 22.86 -5.08
C PHE A 3 -32.33 23.82 -4.20
N GLY A 4 -32.83 25.05 -4.01
CA GLY A 4 -32.21 25.98 -3.07
C GLY A 4 -32.30 25.50 -1.62
N ALA A 5 -33.39 24.83 -1.24
CA ALA A 5 -33.54 24.25 0.07
C ALA A 5 -32.55 23.11 0.35
N VAL A 6 -32.29 22.25 -0.65
CA VAL A 6 -31.25 21.18 -0.51
C VAL A 6 -29.85 21.77 -0.43
N LEU A 7 -29.57 22.82 -1.20
CA LEU A 7 -28.27 23.51 -1.15
C LEU A 7 -28.02 24.16 0.22
N ILE A 8 -29.01 24.84 0.78
CA ILE A 8 -28.94 25.44 2.13
C ILE A 8 -28.70 24.33 3.16
N PHE A 9 -29.45 23.22 3.09
CA PHE A 9 -29.28 22.12 4.00
C PHE A 9 -27.87 21.48 3.88
N ALA A 10 -27.35 21.34 2.66
CA ALA A 10 -26.02 20.80 2.44
C ALA A 10 -24.91 21.70 3.00
N LEU A 11 -25.08 23.02 2.92
CA LEU A 11 -24.10 24.00 3.41
C LEU A 11 -24.21 24.26 4.92
N ASP A 12 -25.42 24.51 5.44
CA ASP A 12 -25.65 25.02 6.80
C ASP A 12 -26.19 23.95 7.77
N LYS A 13 -26.58 22.78 7.28
CA LYS A 13 -27.25 21.69 8.03
C LYS A 13 -28.53 22.14 8.76
N THR A 14 -29.11 23.26 8.38
CA THR A 14 -30.44 23.69 8.81
C THR A 14 -31.50 23.07 7.88
N ILE A 15 -32.55 22.50 8.46
CA ILE A 15 -33.58 21.78 7.69
C ILE A 15 -34.59 22.79 7.19
N PRO A 16 -34.69 23.07 5.87
CA PRO A 16 -35.75 23.90 5.32
C PRO A 16 -37.10 23.16 5.39
N SER A 17 -38.17 23.89 5.72
CA SER A 17 -39.53 23.35 5.87
C SER A 17 -40.03 22.63 4.60
N GLU A 18 -39.58 23.06 3.44
CA GLU A 18 -39.92 22.44 2.13
C GLU A 18 -39.40 21.00 2.00
N LEU A 19 -38.30 20.64 2.65
CA LEU A 19 -37.78 19.26 2.63
C LEU A 19 -38.56 18.34 3.59
N GLU A 20 -39.12 18.88 4.68
CA GLU A 20 -39.90 18.10 5.64
C GLU A 20 -41.14 17.50 5.03
N THR A 21 -41.80 18.20 4.09
CA THR A 21 -43.06 17.82 3.47
C THR A 21 -42.98 16.82 2.33
N LEU A 22 -41.77 16.49 1.84
CA LEU A 22 -41.58 15.57 0.72
C LEU A 22 -41.94 14.13 1.12
N ASP A 23 -42.82 13.49 0.34
CA ASP A 23 -43.09 12.06 0.40
C ASP A 23 -42.02 11.24 -0.34
N ALA A 24 -42.12 9.91 -0.30
CA ALA A 24 -41.15 9.03 -0.92
C ALA A 24 -41.02 9.22 -2.45
N SER A 25 -42.12 9.48 -3.15
CA SER A 25 -42.13 9.66 -4.62
C SER A 25 -41.54 11.00 -5.01
N ALA A 26 -41.89 12.08 -4.31
CA ALA A 26 -41.36 13.43 -4.54
C ALA A 26 -39.84 13.48 -4.18
N THR A 27 -39.45 12.81 -3.10
CA THR A 27 -38.03 12.70 -2.71
C THR A 27 -37.23 11.97 -3.79
N LEU A 28 -37.71 10.83 -4.32
CA LEU A 28 -37.01 10.10 -5.38
C LEU A 28 -36.96 10.87 -6.70
N LYS A 29 -38.03 11.61 -7.04
CA LYS A 29 -38.03 12.48 -8.21
C LYS A 29 -36.96 13.58 -8.08
N MET A 30 -36.90 14.27 -6.95
CA MET A 30 -35.92 15.30 -6.69
C MET A 30 -34.48 14.74 -6.70
N PHE A 31 -34.29 13.56 -6.11
CA PHE A 31 -33.02 12.87 -6.15
C PHE A 31 -32.58 12.58 -7.60
N ASN A 32 -33.49 12.06 -8.44
CA ASN A 32 -33.19 11.81 -9.85
C ASN A 32 -32.79 13.11 -10.58
N GLU A 33 -33.50 14.20 -10.35
CA GLU A 33 -33.18 15.50 -10.95
C GLU A 33 -31.79 16.02 -10.48
N LEU A 34 -31.42 15.79 -9.22
CA LEU A 34 -30.09 16.11 -8.72
C LEU A 34 -29.00 15.24 -9.36
N GLN A 35 -29.26 13.94 -9.55
CA GLN A 35 -28.32 13.05 -10.26
C GLN A 35 -28.17 13.44 -11.73
N GLU A 36 -29.29 13.73 -12.41
CA GLU A 36 -29.29 14.13 -13.84
C GLU A 36 -28.55 15.47 -14.05
N THR A 37 -28.54 16.34 -13.04
CA THR A 37 -27.80 17.61 -13.03
C THR A 37 -26.42 17.52 -12.39
N ASN A 38 -25.90 16.31 -12.19
CA ASN A 38 -24.58 16.01 -11.63
C ASN A 38 -24.31 16.57 -10.23
N ARG A 39 -25.37 16.74 -9.42
CA ARG A 39 -25.30 17.27 -8.05
C ARG A 39 -25.31 16.12 -7.03
N HIS A 40 -24.35 15.16 -7.18
CA HIS A 40 -24.34 13.93 -6.39
C HIS A 40 -24.17 14.16 -4.89
N HIS A 41 -23.36 15.15 -4.45
CA HIS A 41 -23.24 15.49 -3.03
C HIS A 41 -24.55 15.93 -2.40
N GLU A 42 -25.33 16.72 -3.13
CA GLU A 42 -26.63 17.19 -2.67
C GLU A 42 -27.68 16.08 -2.72
N ALA A 43 -27.62 15.23 -3.75
CA ALA A 43 -28.44 14.03 -3.84
C ALA A 43 -28.22 13.12 -2.63
N ILE A 44 -26.95 12.86 -2.26
CA ILE A 44 -26.58 12.08 -1.07
C ILE A 44 -27.13 12.74 0.20
N THR A 45 -26.94 14.07 0.37
CA THR A 45 -27.40 14.82 1.54
C THR A 45 -28.94 14.72 1.69
N LEU A 46 -29.67 14.91 0.59
CA LEU A 46 -31.13 14.73 0.56
C LEU A 46 -31.54 13.36 1.05
N MET A 47 -30.83 12.33 0.62
CA MET A 47 -31.18 10.94 0.88
C MET A 47 -30.75 10.46 2.26
N GLU A 48 -29.60 10.91 2.77
CA GLU A 48 -29.22 10.65 4.17
C GLU A 48 -30.26 11.25 5.13
N TYR A 49 -30.84 12.40 4.78
CA TYR A 49 -31.91 13.04 5.56
C TYR A 49 -33.26 12.32 5.41
N LYS A 50 -33.67 12.00 4.18
CA LYS A 50 -35.01 11.45 3.87
C LYS A 50 -35.07 9.92 3.79
N GLY A 51 -33.97 9.22 4.03
CA GLY A 51 -33.89 7.76 3.91
C GLY A 51 -34.99 7.01 4.70
N ASN A 52 -35.37 7.51 5.87
CA ASN A 52 -36.44 6.92 6.69
C ASN A 52 -37.83 6.95 6.03
N VAL A 53 -38.10 7.94 5.17
CA VAL A 53 -39.37 8.08 4.45
C VAL A 53 -39.47 7.04 3.32
N ILE A 54 -38.34 6.65 2.76
CA ILE A 54 -38.24 5.71 1.62
C ILE A 54 -38.05 4.27 2.10
N ASN A 55 -37.42 4.07 3.25
CA ASN A 55 -37.23 2.75 3.85
C ASN A 55 -38.60 2.08 4.06
N ASN A 56 -38.69 0.79 3.70
CA ASN A 56 -39.93 -0.01 3.69
C ASN A 56 -40.97 0.42 2.65
N SER A 57 -40.66 1.31 1.71
CA SER A 57 -41.50 1.61 0.56
C SER A 57 -41.15 0.65 -0.61
N PRO A 58 -42.04 0.48 -1.60
CA PRO A 58 -41.75 -0.28 -2.83
C PRO A 58 -40.58 0.30 -3.64
N LEU A 59 -40.18 1.55 -3.37
CA LEU A 59 -39.14 2.29 -4.06
C LEU A 59 -37.75 2.11 -3.40
N GLU A 60 -37.68 1.44 -2.24
CA GLU A 60 -36.45 1.33 -1.44
C GLU A 60 -35.29 0.71 -2.22
N MET A 61 -35.54 -0.31 -3.02
CA MET A 61 -34.50 -0.98 -3.82
C MET A 61 -33.94 -0.07 -4.92
N GLU A 62 -34.82 0.66 -5.63
CA GLU A 62 -34.39 1.60 -6.68
C GLU A 62 -33.61 2.76 -6.09
N TYR A 63 -34.09 3.30 -4.98
CA TYR A 63 -33.47 4.35 -4.22
C TYR A 63 -32.04 4.00 -3.78
N LYS A 64 -31.88 2.85 -3.10
CA LYS A 64 -30.57 2.39 -2.64
C LYS A 64 -29.60 2.14 -3.79
N SER A 65 -30.06 1.57 -4.90
CA SER A 65 -29.27 1.37 -6.11
C SER A 65 -28.71 2.69 -6.65
N LYS A 66 -29.55 3.71 -6.76
CA LYS A 66 -29.14 5.04 -7.23
C LYS A 66 -28.27 5.79 -6.21
N LEU A 67 -28.53 5.61 -4.92
CA LEU A 67 -27.67 6.16 -3.87
C LEU A 67 -26.26 5.58 -3.93
N ALA A 68 -26.13 4.26 -4.19
CA ALA A 68 -24.84 3.63 -4.41
C ALA A 68 -24.09 4.25 -5.62
N ASP A 69 -24.83 4.53 -6.72
CA ASP A 69 -24.24 5.22 -7.88
C ASP A 69 -23.74 6.63 -7.51
N SER A 70 -24.50 7.38 -6.72
CA SER A 70 -24.06 8.69 -6.25
C SER A 70 -22.81 8.61 -5.35
N TYR A 71 -22.75 7.62 -4.46
CA TYR A 71 -21.53 7.41 -3.65
C TYR A 71 -20.32 7.03 -4.52
N ILE A 72 -20.52 6.24 -5.59
CA ILE A 72 -19.45 5.92 -6.55
C ILE A 72 -18.94 7.20 -7.22
N HIS A 73 -19.84 8.08 -7.65
CA HIS A 73 -19.48 9.33 -8.33
C HIS A 73 -18.64 10.26 -7.44
N VAL A 74 -19.00 10.40 -6.16
CA VAL A 74 -18.24 11.23 -5.23
C VAL A 74 -17.01 10.53 -4.64
N GLY A 75 -16.74 9.27 -5.03
CA GLY A 75 -15.59 8.50 -4.55
C GLY A 75 -15.75 7.94 -3.13
N ASP A 76 -16.95 7.90 -2.56
CA ASP A 76 -17.22 7.23 -1.26
C ASP A 76 -17.54 5.74 -1.51
N TYR A 77 -16.52 5.00 -1.94
CA TYR A 77 -16.66 3.59 -2.32
C TYR A 77 -17.09 2.70 -1.16
N SER A 78 -16.75 3.07 0.06
CA SER A 78 -17.16 2.35 1.26
C SER A 78 -18.67 2.37 1.46
N LYS A 79 -19.28 3.55 1.38
CA LYS A 79 -20.73 3.67 1.49
C LYS A 79 -21.43 3.04 0.29
N ALA A 80 -20.88 3.21 -0.94
CA ALA A 80 -21.39 2.58 -2.14
C ALA A 80 -21.51 1.07 -1.97
N GLU A 81 -20.44 0.44 -1.54
CA GLU A 81 -20.39 -1.01 -1.33
C GLU A 81 -21.36 -1.47 -0.25
N LYS A 82 -21.38 -0.80 0.89
CA LYS A 82 -22.30 -1.10 1.99
C LYS A 82 -23.76 -1.09 1.51
N VAL A 83 -24.12 -0.10 0.71
CA VAL A 83 -25.47 0.03 0.15
C VAL A 83 -25.74 -1.08 -0.86
N LEU A 84 -24.82 -1.39 -1.78
CA LEU A 84 -24.96 -2.46 -2.76
C LEU A 84 -25.12 -3.83 -2.10
N LEU A 85 -24.32 -4.14 -1.09
CA LEU A 85 -24.41 -5.39 -0.34
C LEU A 85 -25.69 -5.46 0.51
N ASP A 86 -26.15 -4.34 1.07
CA ASP A 86 -27.41 -4.27 1.80
C ASP A 86 -28.59 -4.61 0.86
N ILE A 87 -28.64 -4.01 -0.33
CA ILE A 87 -29.67 -4.34 -1.34
C ILE A 87 -29.60 -5.82 -1.70
N TRP A 88 -28.40 -6.36 -1.91
CA TRP A 88 -28.23 -7.76 -2.30
C TRP A 88 -28.73 -8.71 -1.22
N ASN A 89 -28.38 -8.49 0.03
CA ASN A 89 -28.78 -9.32 1.16
C ASN A 89 -30.28 -9.26 1.45
N HIS A 90 -30.91 -8.11 1.20
CA HIS A 90 -32.34 -7.91 1.40
C HIS A 90 -33.17 -8.09 0.11
N ALA A 91 -32.55 -8.44 -1.02
CA ALA A 91 -33.23 -8.65 -2.28
C ALA A 91 -34.44 -9.61 -2.19
N PRO A 92 -34.42 -10.71 -1.42
CA PRO A 92 -35.59 -11.56 -1.23
C PRO A 92 -36.78 -10.80 -0.62
N LYS A 93 -36.54 -9.87 0.31
CA LYS A 93 -37.61 -9.03 0.91
C LYS A 93 -38.23 -8.08 -0.14
N TYR A 94 -37.38 -7.36 -0.88
CA TYR A 94 -37.81 -6.38 -1.87
C TYR A 94 -38.54 -7.02 -3.04
N LEU A 95 -38.19 -8.25 -3.38
CA LEU A 95 -38.77 -8.97 -4.51
C LEU A 95 -40.02 -9.83 -4.13
N LYS A 96 -40.39 -9.87 -2.83
CA LYS A 96 -41.51 -10.68 -2.37
C LYS A 96 -42.81 -10.30 -3.07
N ASP A 97 -43.10 -9.02 -3.16
CA ASP A 97 -44.36 -8.45 -3.68
C ASP A 97 -44.32 -8.20 -5.20
N VAL A 98 -43.21 -8.49 -5.86
CA VAL A 98 -43.13 -8.41 -7.33
C VAL A 98 -43.78 -9.67 -7.93
N ASN A 99 -44.99 -9.56 -8.44
CA ASN A 99 -45.73 -10.72 -8.97
C ASN A 99 -45.21 -11.21 -10.33
N ASN A 100 -44.49 -10.39 -11.08
CA ASN A 100 -43.93 -10.75 -12.38
C ASN A 100 -42.56 -11.48 -12.25
N PRO A 101 -42.48 -12.78 -12.62
CA PRO A 101 -41.25 -13.56 -12.55
C PRO A 101 -40.12 -13.01 -13.41
N THR A 102 -40.46 -12.49 -14.60
CA THR A 102 -39.50 -11.87 -15.53
C THR A 102 -38.87 -10.64 -14.92
N LEU A 103 -39.68 -9.78 -14.28
CA LEU A 103 -39.19 -8.58 -13.61
C LEU A 103 -38.29 -8.93 -12.40
N LYS A 104 -38.64 -9.95 -11.59
CA LYS A 104 -37.79 -10.46 -10.51
C LYS A 104 -36.42 -10.88 -11.02
N TYR A 105 -36.42 -11.57 -12.14
CA TYR A 105 -35.20 -12.07 -12.76
C TYR A 105 -34.31 -10.93 -13.27
N MET A 106 -34.91 -9.96 -13.93
CA MET A 106 -34.26 -8.75 -14.43
C MET A 106 -33.63 -7.91 -13.31
N LEU A 107 -34.34 -7.71 -12.21
CA LEU A 107 -33.84 -6.94 -11.07
C LEU A 107 -32.62 -7.63 -10.41
N LYS A 108 -32.68 -8.96 -10.25
CA LYS A 108 -31.53 -9.74 -9.77
C LYS A 108 -30.32 -9.67 -10.70
N PHE A 109 -30.57 -9.76 -12.01
CA PHE A 109 -29.54 -9.63 -13.04
C PHE A 109 -28.91 -8.24 -12.99
N SER A 110 -29.70 -7.17 -13.00
CA SER A 110 -29.23 -5.79 -12.96
C SER A 110 -28.40 -5.52 -11.70
N LEU A 111 -28.89 -5.93 -10.54
CA LEU A 111 -28.19 -5.72 -9.27
C LEU A 111 -26.88 -6.52 -9.19
N SER A 112 -26.90 -7.80 -9.55
CA SER A 112 -25.66 -8.60 -9.52
C SER A 112 -24.61 -8.09 -10.51
N ARG A 113 -25.04 -7.54 -11.65
CA ARG A 113 -24.14 -6.91 -12.61
C ARG A 113 -23.61 -5.57 -12.11
N GLN A 114 -24.41 -4.75 -11.46
CA GLN A 114 -23.97 -3.50 -10.85
C GLN A 114 -22.89 -3.77 -9.78
N ILE A 115 -23.06 -4.78 -8.93
CA ILE A 115 -22.08 -5.19 -7.94
C ILE A 115 -20.80 -5.73 -8.61
N TYR A 116 -20.94 -6.55 -9.67
CA TYR A 116 -19.79 -7.00 -10.46
C TYR A 116 -18.99 -5.81 -11.02
N GLN A 117 -19.67 -4.83 -11.63
CA GLN A 117 -19.01 -3.66 -12.20
C GLN A 117 -18.35 -2.78 -11.14
N PHE A 118 -18.94 -2.68 -9.95
CA PHE A 118 -18.31 -2.02 -8.81
C PHE A 118 -16.98 -2.70 -8.44
N TYR A 119 -16.96 -4.03 -8.33
CA TYR A 119 -15.72 -4.74 -8.02
C TYR A 119 -14.74 -4.80 -9.19
N GLU A 120 -15.20 -4.74 -10.44
CA GLU A 120 -14.34 -4.53 -11.61
C GLU A 120 -13.61 -3.18 -11.54
N MET A 121 -14.32 -2.13 -11.18
CA MET A 121 -13.76 -0.79 -10.99
C MET A 121 -12.76 -0.74 -9.82
N MET A 122 -13.05 -1.46 -8.74
CA MET A 122 -12.18 -1.57 -7.56
C MET A 122 -11.00 -2.54 -7.77
N GLU A 123 -10.92 -3.20 -8.92
CA GLU A 123 -9.95 -4.25 -9.26
C GLU A 123 -9.90 -5.42 -8.24
N ASP A 124 -10.99 -5.60 -7.49
CA ASP A 124 -11.18 -6.72 -6.55
C ASP A 124 -11.56 -7.99 -7.34
N LYS A 125 -10.56 -8.71 -7.83
CA LYS A 125 -10.73 -9.91 -8.66
C LYS A 125 -11.59 -10.98 -8.01
N THR A 126 -11.46 -11.18 -6.71
CA THR A 126 -12.19 -12.20 -5.96
C THR A 126 -13.70 -11.95 -6.00
N ASN A 127 -14.12 -10.76 -5.62
CA ASN A 127 -15.52 -10.40 -5.61
C ASN A 127 -16.06 -10.17 -7.02
N MET A 128 -15.26 -9.63 -7.92
CA MET A 128 -15.62 -9.50 -9.34
C MET A 128 -15.99 -10.85 -9.95
N ILE A 129 -15.17 -11.89 -9.82
CA ILE A 129 -15.46 -13.24 -10.34
C ILE A 129 -16.65 -13.87 -9.63
N LYS A 130 -16.79 -13.69 -8.32
CA LYS A 130 -17.94 -14.16 -7.52
C LYS A 130 -19.25 -13.60 -8.08
N TYR A 131 -19.36 -12.29 -8.23
CA TYR A 131 -20.59 -11.65 -8.70
C TYR A 131 -20.81 -11.81 -10.20
N PHE A 132 -19.77 -11.93 -11.02
CA PHE A 132 -19.88 -12.35 -12.41
C PHE A 132 -20.55 -13.73 -12.54
N ASN A 133 -20.10 -14.72 -11.78
CA ASN A 133 -20.71 -16.04 -11.80
C ASN A 133 -22.16 -16.04 -11.30
N ILE A 134 -22.52 -15.10 -10.42
CA ILE A 134 -23.87 -14.92 -9.91
C ILE A 134 -24.76 -14.31 -11.01
N TYR A 135 -24.40 -13.17 -11.60
CA TYR A 135 -25.25 -12.55 -12.61
C TYR A 135 -25.38 -13.41 -13.87
N LYS A 136 -24.33 -14.16 -14.22
CA LYS A 136 -24.35 -15.12 -15.33
C LYS A 136 -25.42 -16.21 -15.16
N LYS A 137 -25.74 -16.61 -13.91
CA LYS A 137 -26.85 -17.54 -13.60
C LYS A 137 -28.23 -16.95 -13.90
N TYR A 138 -28.36 -15.61 -13.84
CA TYR A 138 -29.60 -14.92 -14.17
C TYR A 138 -29.71 -14.59 -15.66
N TYR A 139 -28.76 -15.04 -16.49
CA TYR A 139 -28.87 -14.97 -17.92
C TYR A 139 -29.78 -16.08 -18.43
N SER A 140 -30.97 -15.74 -18.93
CA SER A 140 -31.85 -16.66 -19.65
C SER A 140 -32.46 -15.97 -20.89
N PRO A 141 -32.17 -16.46 -22.09
CA PRO A 141 -32.71 -15.89 -23.32
C PRO A 141 -34.25 -15.95 -23.38
N GLN A 142 -34.88 -16.86 -22.62
CA GLN A 142 -36.33 -17.08 -22.62
C GLN A 142 -37.13 -16.00 -21.89
N PHE A 143 -36.50 -15.26 -20.96
CA PHE A 143 -37.15 -14.25 -20.13
C PHE A 143 -36.86 -12.81 -20.56
N LEU A 144 -36.12 -12.60 -21.63
CA LEU A 144 -35.62 -11.27 -22.02
C LEU A 144 -36.30 -10.80 -23.30
N ASP A 145 -37.33 -9.97 -23.13
CA ASP A 145 -37.82 -9.12 -24.19
C ASP A 145 -36.76 -8.07 -24.57
N SER A 146 -36.62 -7.81 -25.87
CA SER A 146 -35.67 -6.85 -26.43
C SER A 146 -35.77 -5.45 -25.81
N THR A 147 -36.94 -5.04 -25.38
CA THR A 147 -37.20 -3.74 -24.73
C THR A 147 -36.62 -3.64 -23.34
N LEU A 148 -36.74 -4.70 -22.53
CA LEU A 148 -36.22 -4.74 -21.16
C LEU A 148 -34.69 -4.84 -21.14
N VAL A 149 -34.11 -5.57 -22.10
CA VAL A 149 -32.64 -5.60 -22.31
C VAL A 149 -32.11 -4.21 -22.63
N THR A 150 -32.81 -3.45 -23.45
CA THR A 150 -32.46 -2.07 -23.78
C THR A 150 -32.48 -1.16 -22.54
N ILE A 151 -33.47 -1.26 -21.67
CA ILE A 151 -33.60 -0.48 -20.44
C ILE A 151 -32.43 -0.82 -19.46
N CYS A 152 -32.13 -2.11 -19.28
CA CYS A 152 -31.02 -2.53 -18.44
C CYS A 152 -29.66 -2.10 -19.00
N ALA A 153 -29.47 -2.21 -20.30
CA ALA A 153 -28.24 -1.75 -20.96
C ALA A 153 -28.07 -0.23 -20.86
N GLN A 154 -29.16 0.53 -21.03
CA GLN A 154 -29.15 2.00 -20.88
C GLN A 154 -28.77 2.43 -19.44
N LYS A 155 -29.34 1.77 -18.42
CA LYS A 155 -29.00 2.09 -17.01
C LYS A 155 -27.55 1.78 -16.62
N THR A 156 -26.94 0.76 -17.22
CA THR A 156 -25.57 0.34 -16.90
C THR A 156 -24.49 1.00 -17.76
N TRP A 157 -24.83 1.51 -18.95
CA TRP A 157 -23.87 2.03 -19.95
C TRP A 157 -24.15 3.48 -20.39
N GLY A 158 -25.17 4.13 -19.82
CA GLY A 158 -25.66 5.44 -20.24
C GLY A 158 -26.54 5.36 -21.49
N THR A 159 -27.07 6.51 -21.89
CA THR A 159 -28.11 6.66 -22.93
C THR A 159 -27.70 6.25 -24.34
N SER A 160 -26.43 6.04 -24.60
CA SER A 160 -25.85 5.87 -25.94
C SER A 160 -25.81 4.43 -26.47
N ILE A 161 -26.40 3.45 -25.77
CA ILE A 161 -26.39 2.06 -26.21
C ILE A 161 -27.82 1.52 -26.38
N PRO A 162 -28.52 1.91 -27.44
CA PRO A 162 -29.79 1.30 -27.77
C PRO A 162 -29.56 -0.09 -28.36
N LYS A 163 -30.20 -1.11 -27.82
CA LYS A 163 -30.32 -2.46 -28.40
C LYS A 163 -29.09 -3.38 -28.35
N ILE A 164 -28.23 -3.31 -27.31
CA ILE A 164 -27.27 -4.39 -27.10
C ILE A 164 -28.00 -5.66 -26.64
N ARG A 165 -27.73 -6.79 -27.29
CA ARG A 165 -28.27 -8.07 -26.84
C ARG A 165 -27.56 -8.50 -25.56
N LEU A 166 -28.31 -9.00 -24.57
CA LEU A 166 -27.77 -9.47 -23.31
C LEU A 166 -26.65 -10.52 -23.49
N LYS A 167 -26.82 -11.41 -24.51
CA LYS A 167 -25.80 -12.40 -24.88
C LYS A 167 -24.43 -11.74 -25.18
N GLU A 168 -24.46 -10.59 -25.87
CA GLU A 168 -23.23 -9.88 -26.28
C GLU A 168 -22.57 -9.14 -25.09
N LEU A 169 -23.38 -8.64 -24.13
CA LEU A 169 -22.83 -8.10 -22.87
C LEU A 169 -22.15 -9.19 -22.05
N VAL A 170 -22.75 -10.36 -21.92
CA VAL A 170 -22.17 -11.50 -21.21
C VAL A 170 -20.93 -12.03 -21.93
N GLU A 171 -20.92 -12.04 -23.29
CA GLU A 171 -19.75 -12.40 -24.10
C GLU A 171 -18.60 -11.41 -23.85
N TYR A 172 -18.87 -10.10 -23.85
CA TYR A 172 -17.89 -9.07 -23.54
C TYR A 172 -17.29 -9.23 -22.14
N ASP A 173 -18.12 -9.34 -21.11
CA ASP A 173 -17.69 -9.49 -19.73
C ASP A 173 -16.91 -10.80 -19.54
N SER A 174 -17.28 -11.88 -20.26
CA SER A 174 -16.53 -13.14 -20.24
C SER A 174 -15.12 -12.99 -20.82
N ILE A 175 -14.98 -12.21 -21.89
CA ILE A 175 -13.66 -11.91 -22.50
C ILE A 175 -12.81 -11.06 -21.54
N VAL A 176 -13.42 -10.06 -20.88
CA VAL A 176 -12.76 -9.21 -19.87
C VAL A 176 -12.22 -10.06 -18.72
N ILE A 177 -13.02 -11.01 -18.21
CA ILE A 177 -12.60 -11.91 -17.13
C ILE A 177 -11.51 -12.89 -17.58
N ALA A 178 -11.60 -13.43 -18.79
CA ALA A 178 -10.58 -14.30 -19.35
C ALA A 178 -9.19 -13.64 -19.48
N HIS A 179 -9.14 -12.29 -19.46
CA HIS A 179 -7.89 -11.54 -19.40
C HIS A 179 -7.02 -11.93 -18.19
N PHE A 180 -7.61 -12.26 -17.06
CA PHE A 180 -6.88 -12.66 -15.85
C PHE A 180 -6.33 -14.09 -15.92
N ASP A 181 -6.95 -14.96 -16.74
CA ASP A 181 -6.52 -16.35 -16.94
C ASP A 181 -5.47 -16.46 -18.05
N SER A 182 -5.65 -15.71 -19.16
CA SER A 182 -4.76 -15.75 -20.31
C SER A 182 -4.89 -14.48 -21.16
N HIS A 183 -3.88 -13.62 -21.08
CA HIS A 183 -3.81 -12.36 -21.84
C HIS A 183 -3.93 -12.55 -23.35
N GLN A 184 -3.22 -13.53 -23.91
CA GLN A 184 -3.27 -13.79 -25.36
C GLN A 184 -4.64 -14.35 -25.81
N ALA A 185 -5.29 -15.16 -24.98
CA ALA A 185 -6.62 -15.66 -25.28
C ALA A 185 -7.64 -14.51 -25.25
N ALA A 186 -7.51 -13.60 -24.28
CA ALA A 186 -8.35 -12.42 -24.17
C ALA A 186 -8.20 -11.49 -25.39
N ILE A 187 -6.98 -11.21 -25.85
CA ILE A 187 -6.70 -10.42 -27.06
C ILE A 187 -7.37 -11.05 -28.28
N ARG A 188 -7.22 -12.37 -28.49
CA ARG A 188 -7.87 -13.07 -29.62
C ARG A 188 -9.39 -13.03 -29.55
N GLY A 189 -9.95 -13.25 -28.35
CA GLY A 189 -11.39 -13.19 -28.11
C GLY A 189 -11.95 -11.81 -28.38
N MET A 190 -11.32 -10.77 -27.82
CA MET A 190 -11.73 -9.38 -27.99
C MET A 190 -11.59 -8.90 -29.44
N SER A 191 -10.53 -9.31 -30.14
CA SER A 191 -10.35 -8.99 -31.56
C SER A 191 -11.50 -9.51 -32.40
N LYS A 192 -11.86 -10.80 -32.23
CA LYS A 192 -13.03 -11.42 -32.94
C LYS A 192 -14.35 -10.71 -32.56
N TYR A 193 -14.50 -10.33 -31.30
CA TYR A 193 -15.70 -9.63 -30.82
C TYR A 193 -15.82 -8.24 -31.45
N VAL A 194 -14.74 -7.46 -31.44
CA VAL A 194 -14.67 -6.13 -32.06
C VAL A 194 -14.99 -6.24 -33.57
N ASP A 195 -14.37 -7.16 -34.31
CA ASP A 195 -14.62 -7.37 -35.74
C ASP A 195 -16.08 -7.73 -36.03
N LYS A 196 -16.75 -8.41 -35.12
CA LYS A 196 -18.19 -8.75 -35.19
C LYS A 196 -19.10 -7.52 -35.00
N ILE A 197 -18.76 -6.61 -34.08
CA ILE A 197 -19.64 -5.52 -33.65
C ILE A 197 -19.42 -4.21 -34.41
N ILE A 198 -18.21 -3.99 -34.96
CA ILE A 198 -17.74 -2.69 -35.42
C ILE A 198 -18.64 -2.09 -36.54
N TYR A 199 -19.12 -2.91 -37.44
CA TYR A 199 -20.00 -2.50 -38.57
C TYR A 199 -21.49 -2.62 -38.26
N ARG A 200 -21.86 -3.12 -37.09
CA ARG A 200 -23.28 -3.31 -36.73
C ARG A 200 -23.85 -1.99 -36.21
N ARG A 201 -24.94 -1.53 -36.81
CA ARG A 201 -25.62 -0.27 -36.47
C ARG A 201 -26.28 -0.29 -35.09
N GLU A 202 -26.62 -1.47 -34.58
CA GLU A 202 -27.26 -1.68 -33.29
C GLU A 202 -26.37 -1.38 -32.09
N PHE A 203 -25.05 -1.22 -32.28
CA PHE A 203 -24.11 -0.82 -31.23
C PHE A 203 -23.76 0.65 -31.39
N GLY A 204 -23.93 1.40 -30.27
CA GLY A 204 -23.54 2.82 -30.19
C GLY A 204 -22.03 3.05 -30.33
N SER A 205 -21.65 4.25 -30.76
CA SER A 205 -20.26 4.65 -30.97
C SER A 205 -19.42 4.50 -29.71
N ALA A 206 -19.91 4.95 -28.56
CA ALA A 206 -19.21 4.84 -27.29
C ALA A 206 -18.89 3.38 -26.88
N TYR A 207 -19.86 2.46 -27.12
CA TYR A 207 -19.61 1.04 -26.84
C TYR A 207 -18.52 0.43 -27.72
N LYS A 208 -18.54 0.75 -29.02
CA LYS A 208 -17.51 0.29 -29.95
C LYS A 208 -16.13 0.79 -29.58
N VAL A 209 -16.03 2.09 -29.23
CA VAL A 209 -14.75 2.67 -28.77
C VAL A 209 -14.29 2.06 -27.45
N LYS A 210 -15.19 1.81 -26.51
CA LYS A 210 -14.85 1.12 -25.24
C LYS A 210 -14.26 -0.28 -25.51
N CYS A 211 -14.86 -1.06 -26.41
CA CYS A 211 -14.33 -2.37 -26.78
C CYS A 211 -12.97 -2.27 -27.49
N LEU A 212 -12.80 -1.27 -28.36
CA LEU A 212 -11.52 -0.99 -29.01
C LEU A 212 -10.45 -0.56 -28.01
N ASN A 213 -10.75 0.35 -27.08
CA ASN A 213 -9.83 0.79 -26.05
C ASN A 213 -9.31 -0.41 -25.23
N LYS A 214 -10.19 -1.30 -24.79
CA LYS A 214 -9.79 -2.50 -24.05
C LYS A 214 -8.84 -3.38 -24.88
N LEU A 215 -9.17 -3.61 -26.15
CA LEU A 215 -8.32 -4.38 -27.07
C LEU A 215 -6.96 -3.71 -27.29
N ILE A 216 -6.95 -2.39 -27.53
CA ILE A 216 -5.73 -1.59 -27.74
C ILE A 216 -4.84 -1.66 -26.52
N GLY A 217 -5.39 -1.43 -25.31
CA GLY A 217 -4.67 -1.49 -24.05
C GLY A 217 -3.96 -2.82 -23.86
N TRP A 218 -4.65 -3.94 -24.10
CA TRP A 218 -4.06 -5.27 -24.02
C TRP A 218 -2.96 -5.51 -25.07
N MET A 219 -3.13 -5.00 -26.30
CA MET A 219 -2.10 -5.10 -27.35
C MET A 219 -0.85 -4.31 -26.98
N LEU A 220 -1.00 -3.11 -26.37
CA LEU A 220 0.12 -2.28 -25.94
C LEU A 220 0.88 -2.90 -24.76
N GLN A 221 0.19 -3.49 -23.79
CA GLN A 221 0.81 -4.25 -22.70
C GLN A 221 1.69 -5.40 -23.20
N GLU A 222 1.28 -6.05 -24.28
CA GLU A 222 2.06 -7.10 -24.99
C GLU A 222 3.10 -6.52 -25.96
N LYS A 223 3.36 -5.21 -25.94
CA LYS A 223 4.29 -4.51 -26.85
C LYS A 223 3.97 -4.69 -28.35
N ARG A 224 2.69 -4.87 -28.70
CA ARG A 224 2.21 -5.08 -30.08
C ARG A 224 1.75 -3.79 -30.74
N LEU A 225 2.59 -2.77 -30.74
CA LEU A 225 2.26 -1.43 -31.25
C LEU A 225 1.77 -1.45 -32.72
N LEU A 226 2.39 -2.26 -33.58
CA LEU A 226 2.00 -2.37 -35.00
C LEU A 226 0.56 -2.90 -35.17
N ASN A 227 0.11 -3.76 -34.26
CA ASN A 227 -1.26 -4.31 -34.31
C ASN A 227 -2.27 -3.35 -33.64
N ALA A 228 -1.83 -2.56 -32.67
CA ALA A 228 -2.66 -1.57 -31.99
C ALA A 228 -2.95 -0.36 -32.87
N TYR A 229 -2.00 0.09 -33.68
CA TYR A 229 -2.11 1.29 -34.50
C TYR A 229 -3.36 1.34 -35.42
N PRO A 230 -3.69 0.30 -36.21
CA PRO A 230 -4.93 0.29 -37.01
C PRO A 230 -6.19 0.37 -36.14
N ARG A 231 -6.17 -0.23 -34.95
CA ARG A 231 -7.31 -0.20 -34.02
C ARG A 231 -7.48 1.18 -33.39
N ILE A 232 -6.39 1.89 -33.09
CA ILE A 232 -6.42 3.29 -32.63
C ILE A 232 -7.08 4.16 -33.71
N LYS A 233 -6.65 4.09 -34.98
CA LYS A 233 -7.26 4.84 -36.06
C LYS A 233 -8.76 4.54 -36.22
N GLN A 234 -9.13 3.28 -36.18
CA GLN A 234 -10.54 2.86 -36.23
C GLN A 234 -11.37 3.45 -35.08
N ALA A 235 -10.82 3.47 -33.86
CA ALA A 235 -11.47 4.08 -32.70
C ALA A 235 -11.65 5.59 -32.87
N VAL A 236 -10.61 6.30 -33.39
CA VAL A 236 -10.67 7.75 -33.68
C VAL A 236 -11.73 8.09 -34.69
N GLU A 237 -11.86 7.32 -35.78
CA GLU A 237 -12.92 7.54 -36.80
C GLU A 237 -14.31 7.43 -36.19
N ILE A 238 -14.54 6.41 -35.34
CA ILE A 238 -15.82 6.25 -34.64
C ILE A 238 -16.04 7.38 -33.63
N ALA A 239 -15.01 7.77 -32.90
CA ALA A 239 -15.09 8.85 -31.91
C ALA A 239 -15.47 10.21 -32.52
N ARG A 240 -15.05 10.49 -33.76
CA ARG A 240 -15.44 11.69 -34.49
C ARG A 240 -16.94 11.78 -34.78
N SER A 241 -17.64 10.65 -34.87
CA SER A 241 -19.09 10.60 -35.07
C SER A 241 -19.93 10.79 -33.81
N MET A 242 -19.31 10.78 -32.64
CA MET A 242 -19.99 11.01 -31.35
C MET A 242 -20.45 12.47 -31.24
N GLN A 243 -21.69 12.69 -30.81
CA GLN A 243 -22.27 14.05 -30.68
C GLN A 243 -22.62 14.37 -29.20
N SER A 244 -22.98 13.37 -28.43
CA SER A 244 -23.37 13.55 -27.02
C SER A 244 -22.14 13.65 -26.11
N VAL A 245 -22.22 14.51 -25.09
CA VAL A 245 -21.21 14.60 -24.01
C VAL A 245 -21.07 13.25 -23.28
N ASP A 246 -22.19 12.54 -23.05
CA ASP A 246 -22.18 11.20 -22.42
C ASP A 246 -21.37 10.16 -23.19
N GLU A 247 -21.33 10.26 -24.51
CA GLU A 247 -20.51 9.37 -25.34
C GLU A 247 -19.00 9.61 -25.13
N CYS A 248 -18.63 10.81 -24.71
CA CYS A 248 -17.22 11.23 -24.56
C CYS A 248 -16.49 10.54 -23.39
N LYS A 249 -17.18 9.87 -22.48
CA LYS A 249 -16.58 9.12 -21.34
C LYS A 249 -15.50 8.11 -21.74
N VAL A 250 -15.51 7.63 -22.97
CA VAL A 250 -14.53 6.64 -23.47
C VAL A 250 -13.34 7.26 -24.18
N LEU A 251 -13.30 8.60 -24.29
CA LEU A 251 -12.28 9.30 -25.07
C LEU A 251 -10.97 9.52 -24.30
N GLY A 252 -10.99 9.47 -22.97
CA GLY A 252 -9.79 9.67 -22.14
C GLY A 252 -8.68 8.68 -22.49
N GLU A 253 -8.96 7.38 -22.47
CA GLU A 253 -7.99 6.34 -22.85
C GLU A 253 -7.57 6.45 -24.31
N LEU A 254 -8.53 6.75 -25.21
CA LEU A 254 -8.21 6.92 -26.61
C LEU A 254 -7.27 8.11 -26.85
N SER A 255 -7.42 9.19 -26.08
CA SER A 255 -6.50 10.32 -26.12
C SER A 255 -5.08 9.92 -25.68
N ASP A 256 -4.96 9.05 -24.66
CA ASP A 256 -3.68 8.52 -24.19
C ASP A 256 -3.00 7.72 -25.31
N TYR A 257 -3.72 6.81 -25.95
CA TYR A 257 -3.18 6.02 -27.05
C TYR A 257 -2.76 6.87 -28.26
N CYS A 258 -3.51 7.93 -28.58
CA CYS A 258 -3.09 8.90 -29.61
C CYS A 258 -1.82 9.63 -29.21
N TYR A 259 -1.65 9.99 -27.93
CA TYR A 259 -0.44 10.62 -27.43
C TYR A 259 0.77 9.69 -27.55
N GLU A 260 0.63 8.42 -27.17
CA GLU A 260 1.69 7.40 -27.25
C GLU A 260 2.19 7.16 -28.69
N ILE A 261 1.31 7.27 -29.70
CA ILE A 261 1.69 7.19 -31.11
C ILE A 261 2.12 8.54 -31.70
N HIS A 262 2.36 9.57 -30.87
CA HIS A 262 2.76 10.93 -31.25
C HIS A 262 1.74 11.70 -32.13
N ASP A 263 0.47 11.30 -32.13
CA ASP A 263 -0.62 12.09 -32.74
C ASP A 263 -1.19 13.08 -31.69
N ILE A 264 -0.37 14.04 -31.31
CA ILE A 264 -0.67 15.02 -30.25
C ILE A 264 -1.92 15.84 -30.57
N ARG A 265 -2.11 16.20 -31.85
CA ARG A 265 -3.28 17.00 -32.29
C ARG A 265 -4.58 16.25 -32.05
N THR A 266 -4.65 14.98 -32.45
CA THR A 266 -5.84 14.14 -32.22
C THR A 266 -6.01 13.86 -30.72
N SER A 267 -4.94 13.60 -30.01
CA SER A 267 -4.94 13.41 -28.56
C SER A 267 -5.60 14.59 -27.83
N ARG A 268 -5.16 15.84 -28.09
CA ARG A 268 -5.75 17.05 -27.48
C ARG A 268 -7.23 17.24 -27.83
N TYR A 269 -7.59 17.01 -29.08
CA TYR A 269 -8.99 17.09 -29.52
C TYR A 269 -9.89 16.11 -28.75
N LEU A 270 -9.46 14.86 -28.61
CA LEU A 270 -10.21 13.85 -27.87
C LEU A 270 -10.25 14.15 -26.37
N TYR A 271 -9.11 14.58 -25.81
CA TYR A 271 -9.03 14.94 -24.40
C TYR A 271 -9.96 16.12 -24.06
N LYS A 272 -10.00 17.16 -24.88
CA LYS A 272 -10.89 18.33 -24.62
C LYS A 272 -12.35 17.89 -24.52
N ARG A 273 -12.81 17.03 -25.42
CA ARG A 273 -14.16 16.46 -25.36
C ARG A 273 -14.40 15.57 -24.14
N TYR A 274 -13.34 14.90 -23.69
CA TYR A 274 -13.38 14.11 -22.47
C TYR A 274 -13.40 15.01 -21.22
N GLU A 275 -12.66 16.10 -21.21
CA GLU A 275 -12.67 17.10 -20.14
C GLU A 275 -14.07 17.71 -20.00
N ASP A 276 -14.71 18.09 -21.10
CA ASP A 276 -16.09 18.58 -21.10
C ASP A 276 -17.07 17.56 -20.46
N TYR A 277 -16.83 16.25 -20.67
CA TYR A 277 -17.58 15.19 -20.00
C TYR A 277 -17.30 15.13 -18.49
N LEU A 278 -16.03 15.28 -18.07
CA LEU A 278 -15.66 15.28 -16.65
C LEU A 278 -16.29 16.48 -15.92
N ASP A 279 -16.20 17.66 -16.52
CA ASP A 279 -16.75 18.90 -15.93
C ASP A 279 -18.29 18.84 -15.81
N ASP A 280 -18.97 18.15 -16.72
CA ASP A 280 -20.43 17.95 -16.68
C ASP A 280 -20.88 16.91 -15.64
N ARG A 281 -19.99 15.97 -15.26
CA ARG A 281 -20.35 14.78 -14.47
C ARG A 281 -19.79 14.72 -13.08
N TYR A 282 -18.67 15.37 -12.79
CA TYR A 282 -17.94 15.23 -11.55
C TYR A 282 -17.57 16.58 -10.95
N SER A 283 -17.49 16.62 -9.62
CA SER A 283 -16.86 17.74 -8.92
C SER A 283 -15.33 17.61 -8.97
N GLU A 284 -14.61 18.74 -8.92
CA GLU A 284 -13.14 18.78 -8.99
C GLU A 284 -12.44 17.94 -7.92
N ASN A 285 -13.11 17.64 -6.81
CA ASN A 285 -12.57 16.83 -5.72
C ASN A 285 -12.96 15.35 -5.80
N ASP A 286 -13.78 14.95 -6.77
CA ASP A 286 -14.18 13.57 -6.90
C ASP A 286 -13.02 12.72 -7.43
N PHE A 287 -12.88 11.49 -6.92
CA PHE A 287 -11.76 10.61 -7.27
C PHE A 287 -11.66 10.35 -8.77
N GLU A 288 -12.79 10.07 -9.43
CA GLU A 288 -12.86 9.87 -10.88
C GLU A 288 -12.43 11.12 -11.66
N TYR A 289 -12.83 12.33 -11.21
CA TYR A 289 -12.37 13.57 -11.80
C TYR A 289 -10.84 13.69 -11.68
N LEU A 290 -10.33 13.56 -10.47
CA LEU A 290 -8.90 13.70 -10.17
C LEU A 290 -8.05 12.72 -10.99
N VAL A 291 -8.36 11.42 -10.99
CA VAL A 291 -7.57 10.42 -11.72
C VAL A 291 -7.52 10.71 -13.22
N ASN A 292 -8.62 11.17 -13.79
CA ASN A 292 -8.73 11.40 -15.22
C ASN A 292 -8.22 12.79 -15.64
N TYR A 293 -8.33 13.77 -14.76
CA TYR A 293 -7.85 15.14 -14.97
C TYR A 293 -6.33 15.23 -15.19
N SER A 294 -5.56 14.35 -14.56
CA SER A 294 -4.10 14.33 -14.69
C SER A 294 -3.58 14.17 -16.12
N ARG A 295 -4.43 13.68 -17.04
CA ARG A 295 -4.07 13.51 -18.46
C ARG A 295 -3.67 14.81 -19.15
N LYS A 296 -4.14 15.98 -18.67
CA LYS A 296 -3.81 17.27 -19.28
C LYS A 296 -2.43 17.80 -18.90
N PHE A 297 -1.81 17.26 -17.85
CA PHE A 297 -0.50 17.76 -17.39
C PHE A 297 0.57 17.66 -18.48
N ARG A 298 0.56 16.58 -19.26
CA ARG A 298 1.47 16.40 -20.42
C ARG A 298 1.37 17.57 -21.44
N TYR A 299 0.18 18.14 -21.61
CA TYR A 299 0.00 19.25 -22.55
C TYR A 299 0.58 20.57 -22.03
N TYR A 300 0.54 20.80 -20.72
CA TYR A 300 1.25 21.94 -20.12
C TYR A 300 2.77 21.78 -20.21
N GLU A 301 3.28 20.55 -20.05
CA GLU A 301 4.70 20.25 -20.26
C GLU A 301 5.14 20.51 -21.70
N ASP A 302 4.37 20.03 -22.69
CA ASP A 302 4.64 20.24 -24.12
C ASP A 302 4.69 21.75 -24.47
N GLU A 303 3.88 22.56 -23.80
CA GLU A 303 3.82 24.03 -23.97
C GLU A 303 4.83 24.79 -23.11
N ASN A 304 5.55 24.10 -22.21
CA ASN A 304 6.42 24.70 -21.19
C ASN A 304 5.68 25.66 -20.24
N ASP A 305 4.37 25.44 -20.02
CA ASP A 305 3.57 26.20 -19.07
C ASP A 305 3.72 25.64 -17.65
N TRP A 306 4.92 25.79 -17.11
CA TRP A 306 5.29 25.26 -15.80
C TRP A 306 4.52 25.89 -14.64
N GLN A 307 4.11 27.16 -14.78
CA GLN A 307 3.36 27.87 -13.74
C GLN A 307 1.96 27.28 -13.57
N THR A 308 1.26 27.06 -14.67
CA THR A 308 -0.05 26.40 -14.64
C THR A 308 0.07 24.96 -14.16
N LEU A 309 1.04 24.21 -14.68
CA LEU A 309 1.28 22.83 -14.27
C LEU A 309 1.53 22.72 -12.77
N GLU A 310 2.39 23.56 -12.18
CA GLU A 310 2.65 23.57 -10.74
C GLU A 310 1.37 23.81 -9.93
N SER A 311 0.58 24.81 -10.33
CA SER A 311 -0.67 25.15 -9.65
C SER A 311 -1.67 23.99 -9.66
N GLU A 312 -1.80 23.32 -10.81
CA GLU A 312 -2.71 22.21 -11.01
C GLU A 312 -2.24 20.93 -10.29
N LEU A 313 -0.92 20.67 -10.26
CA LEU A 313 -0.35 19.55 -9.52
C LEU A 313 -0.59 19.67 -8.01
N VAL A 314 -0.51 20.89 -7.45
CA VAL A 314 -0.82 21.12 -6.03
C VAL A 314 -2.26 20.76 -5.72
N LYS A 315 -3.23 21.25 -6.50
CA LYS A 315 -4.66 20.95 -6.32
C LYS A 315 -4.91 19.44 -6.43
N TYR A 316 -4.35 18.84 -7.48
CA TYR A 316 -4.49 17.42 -7.77
C TYR A 316 -3.96 16.53 -6.64
N CYS A 317 -2.73 16.75 -6.20
CA CYS A 317 -2.13 15.97 -5.12
C CYS A 317 -2.86 16.15 -3.78
N MET A 318 -3.33 17.36 -3.47
CA MET A 318 -4.13 17.63 -2.27
C MET A 318 -5.47 16.89 -2.32
N GLY A 319 -6.18 16.97 -3.46
CA GLY A 319 -7.43 16.25 -3.67
C GLY A 319 -7.24 14.74 -3.54
N MET A 320 -6.21 14.17 -4.16
CA MET A 320 -5.90 12.75 -4.08
C MET A 320 -5.56 12.29 -2.65
N ARG A 321 -4.77 13.07 -1.90
CA ARG A 321 -4.49 12.76 -0.48
C ARG A 321 -5.77 12.73 0.35
N GLN A 322 -6.68 13.67 0.11
CA GLN A 322 -7.97 13.72 0.82
C GLN A 322 -8.85 12.51 0.47
N GLN A 323 -8.93 12.14 -0.80
CA GLN A 323 -9.68 10.97 -1.24
C GLN A 323 -9.13 9.67 -0.62
N ILE A 324 -7.82 9.52 -0.57
CA ILE A 324 -7.16 8.37 0.05
C ILE A 324 -7.45 8.32 1.54
N ALA A 325 -7.30 9.45 2.26
CA ALA A 325 -7.58 9.52 3.69
C ALA A 325 -9.03 9.13 4.04
N ASN A 326 -9.97 9.50 3.17
CA ASN A 326 -11.39 9.19 3.38
C ASN A 326 -11.74 7.73 3.12
N ASN A 327 -11.11 7.09 2.13
CA ASN A 327 -11.52 5.77 1.63
C ASN A 327 -10.70 4.61 2.20
N ILE A 328 -9.37 4.76 2.37
CA ILE A 328 -8.49 3.69 2.85
C ILE A 328 -8.96 2.98 4.13
N PRO A 329 -9.50 3.67 5.15
CA PRO A 329 -9.89 3.00 6.39
C PRO A 329 -10.93 1.89 6.24
N SER A 330 -11.73 1.92 5.18
CA SER A 330 -12.86 1.01 4.94
C SER A 330 -12.60 -0.05 3.86
N MET A 331 -11.40 -0.07 3.29
CA MET A 331 -10.99 -0.99 2.22
C MET A 331 -10.28 -2.23 2.78
N THR A 332 -10.32 -3.34 2.04
CA THR A 332 -9.43 -4.50 2.26
C THR A 332 -8.00 -4.17 1.87
N ASP A 333 -7.02 -5.01 2.25
CA ASP A 333 -5.62 -4.80 1.88
C ASP A 333 -5.45 -4.75 0.35
N GLU A 334 -6.09 -5.67 -0.38
CA GLU A 334 -6.08 -5.70 -1.86
C GLU A 334 -6.64 -4.41 -2.46
N GLN A 335 -7.80 -3.95 -1.98
CA GLN A 335 -8.42 -2.71 -2.45
C GLN A 335 -7.56 -1.48 -2.18
N ARG A 336 -6.88 -1.41 -1.02
CA ARG A 336 -5.99 -0.30 -0.67
C ARG A 336 -4.78 -0.23 -1.59
N GLU A 337 -4.16 -1.36 -1.89
CA GLU A 337 -3.03 -1.43 -2.83
C GLU A 337 -3.41 -0.84 -4.19
N HIS A 338 -4.55 -1.24 -4.74
CA HIS A 338 -5.03 -0.71 -6.02
C HIS A 338 -5.41 0.77 -5.96
N PHE A 339 -6.06 1.19 -4.88
CA PHE A 339 -6.51 2.58 -4.74
C PHE A 339 -5.34 3.57 -4.68
N VAL A 340 -4.25 3.17 -4.05
CA VAL A 340 -3.04 3.98 -3.92
C VAL A 340 -2.31 4.17 -5.26
N VAL A 341 -2.48 3.28 -6.24
CA VAL A 341 -1.90 3.44 -7.60
C VAL A 341 -2.35 4.75 -8.26
N GLY A 342 -3.58 5.20 -8.01
CA GLY A 342 -4.05 6.51 -8.48
C GLY A 342 -3.23 7.67 -7.92
N PHE A 343 -2.87 7.60 -6.64
CA PHE A 343 -2.00 8.59 -6.00
C PHE A 343 -0.56 8.53 -6.53
N ASP A 344 -0.05 7.34 -6.81
CA ASP A 344 1.31 7.19 -7.34
C ASP A 344 1.46 7.89 -8.71
N LYS A 345 0.41 7.97 -9.52
CA LYS A 345 0.40 8.78 -10.75
C LYS A 345 0.55 10.28 -10.45
N ALA A 346 -0.19 10.80 -9.47
CA ALA A 346 -0.10 12.19 -9.04
C ALA A 346 1.30 12.52 -8.50
N HIS A 347 1.79 11.64 -7.64
CA HIS A 347 3.10 11.75 -7.01
C HIS A 347 4.23 11.74 -8.05
N ASN A 348 4.22 10.80 -8.99
CA ASN A 348 5.22 10.71 -10.03
C ASN A 348 5.19 11.93 -10.98
N ALA A 349 4.01 12.44 -11.32
CA ALA A 349 3.88 13.66 -12.12
C ALA A 349 4.51 14.88 -11.41
N ALA A 350 4.32 15.01 -10.10
CA ALA A 350 4.94 16.07 -9.32
C ALA A 350 6.47 15.95 -9.27
N ILE A 351 7.01 14.74 -9.12
CA ILE A 351 8.46 14.48 -9.13
C ILE A 351 9.04 14.81 -10.52
N GLU A 352 8.40 14.37 -11.61
CA GLU A 352 8.85 14.65 -12.97
C GLU A 352 8.88 16.15 -13.25
N ALA A 353 7.86 16.88 -12.81
CA ALA A 353 7.82 18.34 -12.91
C ALA A 353 8.95 19.01 -12.10
N LEU A 354 9.18 18.55 -10.85
CA LEU A 354 10.27 19.04 -10.00
C LEU A 354 11.64 18.83 -10.64
N GLN A 355 11.88 17.68 -11.26
CA GLN A 355 13.15 17.36 -11.90
C GLN A 355 13.41 18.20 -13.16
N LYS A 356 12.36 18.52 -13.94
CA LYS A 356 12.43 19.33 -15.15
C LYS A 356 12.49 20.82 -14.85
N HIS A 357 11.75 21.27 -13.84
CA HIS A 357 11.60 22.68 -13.46
C HIS A 357 11.59 22.84 -11.94
N PRO A 358 12.76 22.81 -11.26
CA PRO A 358 12.84 22.88 -9.80
C PRO A 358 12.31 24.22 -9.26
N THR A 359 11.25 24.16 -8.44
CA THR A 359 10.75 25.29 -7.69
C THR A 359 10.59 24.90 -6.22
N GLN A 360 10.58 25.92 -5.34
CA GLN A 360 10.34 25.70 -3.90
C GLN A 360 9.01 25.01 -3.66
N LYS A 361 7.97 25.40 -4.34
CA LYS A 361 6.61 24.89 -4.18
C LYS A 361 6.47 23.44 -4.64
N LEU A 362 7.13 23.06 -5.75
CA LEU A 362 7.18 21.65 -6.18
C LEU A 362 8.02 20.80 -5.23
N ALA A 363 9.12 21.33 -4.68
CA ALA A 363 9.91 20.62 -3.69
C ALA A 363 9.11 20.34 -2.40
N GLU A 364 8.36 21.32 -1.90
CA GLU A 364 7.45 21.18 -0.77
C GLU A 364 6.32 20.19 -1.06
N LEU A 365 5.71 20.26 -2.24
CA LEU A 365 4.68 19.33 -2.67
C LEU A 365 5.20 17.88 -2.72
N CYS A 366 6.37 17.67 -3.33
CA CYS A 366 6.98 16.34 -3.42
C CYS A 366 7.34 15.79 -2.03
N PHE A 367 7.90 16.62 -1.16
CA PHE A 367 8.18 16.26 0.23
C PHE A 367 6.91 15.80 0.96
N ASP A 368 5.86 16.59 0.89
CA ASP A 368 4.58 16.25 1.53
C ASP A 368 3.99 14.94 0.97
N ASN A 369 4.11 14.72 -0.34
CA ASN A 369 3.60 13.52 -1.01
C ASN A 369 4.40 12.27 -0.58
N ILE A 370 5.73 12.37 -0.53
CA ILE A 370 6.62 11.27 -0.11
C ILE A 370 6.36 10.91 1.35
N SER A 371 6.34 11.91 2.24
CA SER A 371 6.02 11.71 3.65
C SER A 371 4.65 11.08 3.85
N PHE A 372 3.63 11.51 3.09
CA PHE A 372 2.28 10.93 3.14
C PHE A 372 2.25 9.49 2.65
N ARG A 373 2.87 9.21 1.51
CA ARG A 373 2.84 7.90 0.84
C ARG A 373 3.64 6.84 1.61
N ASN A 374 4.75 7.25 2.23
CA ASN A 374 5.67 6.31 2.89
C ASN A 374 4.98 5.54 4.03
N GLY A 375 4.89 4.23 3.88
CA GLY A 375 4.28 3.34 4.84
C GLY A 375 2.78 3.56 5.07
N LEU A 376 2.06 4.12 4.12
CA LEU A 376 0.62 4.43 4.21
C LEU A 376 -0.21 3.18 4.53
N LEU A 377 0.04 2.07 3.83
CA LEU A 377 -0.65 0.80 4.07
C LEU A 377 -0.30 0.21 5.44
N LEU A 378 0.97 0.32 5.86
CA LEU A 378 1.40 -0.10 7.19
C LEU A 378 0.65 0.67 8.29
N ARG A 379 0.61 1.99 8.19
CA ARG A 379 -0.10 2.86 9.16
C ARG A 379 -1.59 2.57 9.18
N SER A 380 -2.19 2.34 8.03
CA SER A 380 -3.60 1.97 7.91
C SER A 380 -3.89 0.65 8.64
N ASN A 381 -3.06 -0.38 8.46
CA ASN A 381 -3.21 -1.66 9.12
C ASN A 381 -3.02 -1.56 10.63
N LEU A 382 -2.07 -0.76 11.10
CA LEU A 382 -1.88 -0.48 12.53
C LEU A 382 -3.07 0.25 13.13
N ALA A 383 -3.65 1.22 12.41
CA ALA A 383 -4.84 1.94 12.85
C ALA A 383 -6.05 1.01 13.01
N ILE A 384 -6.26 0.07 12.07
CA ILE A 384 -7.30 -0.97 12.17
C ILE A 384 -7.06 -1.85 13.41
N LYS A 385 -5.85 -2.39 13.55
CA LYS A 385 -5.50 -3.25 14.68
C LYS A 385 -5.73 -2.54 16.03
N ASN A 386 -5.33 -1.28 16.13
CA ASN A 386 -5.54 -0.46 17.32
C ASN A 386 -7.02 -0.16 17.59
N SER A 387 -7.82 0.04 16.55
CA SER A 387 -9.27 0.24 16.69
C SER A 387 -9.94 -1.03 17.20
N ILE A 388 -9.62 -2.20 16.63
CA ILE A 388 -10.13 -3.50 17.07
C ILE A 388 -9.85 -3.72 18.56
N SER A 389 -8.63 -3.44 19.01
CA SER A 389 -8.24 -3.61 20.42
C SER A 389 -8.98 -2.70 21.40
N LYS A 390 -9.51 -1.56 20.92
CA LYS A 390 -10.21 -0.55 21.73
C LYS A 390 -11.72 -0.73 21.77
N THR A 391 -12.34 -1.41 20.79
CA THR A 391 -13.81 -1.48 20.68
C THR A 391 -14.48 -2.29 21.78
N GLY A 392 -13.80 -3.29 22.38
CA GLY A 392 -14.39 -4.23 23.32
C GLY A 392 -15.53 -5.11 22.74
N ASP A 393 -15.83 -4.98 21.44
CA ASP A 393 -16.86 -5.79 20.77
C ASP A 393 -16.37 -7.21 20.54
N LYS A 394 -17.03 -8.16 21.18
CA LYS A 394 -16.71 -9.59 21.07
C LYS A 394 -16.84 -10.13 19.64
N LYS A 395 -17.75 -9.59 18.82
CA LYS A 395 -17.90 -10.00 17.41
C LYS A 395 -16.72 -9.53 16.57
N VAL A 396 -16.26 -8.31 16.78
CA VAL A 396 -15.07 -7.75 16.10
C VAL A 396 -13.83 -8.53 16.50
N THR A 397 -13.67 -8.84 17.78
CA THR A 397 -12.56 -9.65 18.29
C THR A 397 -12.56 -11.04 17.67
N ALA A 398 -13.70 -11.73 17.62
CA ALA A 398 -13.82 -13.06 17.02
C ALA A 398 -13.48 -13.07 15.52
N LEU A 399 -13.96 -12.06 14.75
CA LEU A 399 -13.60 -11.92 13.33
C LEU A 399 -12.09 -11.71 13.14
N TYR A 400 -11.46 -10.93 14.02
CA TYR A 400 -10.01 -10.70 13.96
C TYR A 400 -9.20 -11.96 14.32
N GLU A 401 -9.62 -12.71 15.31
CA GLU A 401 -8.99 -13.99 15.68
C GLU A 401 -9.10 -15.02 14.53
N GLU A 402 -10.24 -15.06 13.85
CA GLU A 402 -10.44 -15.90 12.66
C GLU A 402 -9.56 -15.43 11.50
N LEU A 403 -9.45 -14.13 11.26
CA LEU A 403 -8.54 -13.56 10.26
C LEU A 403 -7.08 -13.95 10.52
N VAL A 404 -6.61 -13.82 11.76
CA VAL A 404 -5.25 -14.22 12.17
C VAL A 404 -5.02 -15.71 11.94
N LYS A 405 -6.05 -16.56 12.22
CA LYS A 405 -5.99 -17.99 11.95
C LYS A 405 -5.90 -18.29 10.45
N CYS A 406 -6.75 -17.66 9.63
CA CYS A 406 -6.73 -17.84 8.17
C CYS A 406 -5.40 -17.38 7.55
N ARG A 407 -4.83 -16.28 8.02
CA ARG A 407 -3.51 -15.82 7.58
C ARG A 407 -2.40 -16.82 7.92
N ARG A 408 -2.45 -17.48 9.10
CA ARG A 408 -1.52 -18.56 9.44
C ARG A 408 -1.70 -19.79 8.55
N ASP A 409 -2.95 -20.18 8.31
CA ASP A 409 -3.27 -21.30 7.42
C ASP A 409 -2.78 -21.01 5.98
N LEU A 410 -2.89 -19.78 5.51
CA LEU A 410 -2.37 -19.37 4.20
C LEU A 410 -0.85 -19.50 4.12
N VAL A 411 -0.11 -19.05 5.14
CA VAL A 411 1.35 -19.22 5.22
C VAL A 411 1.72 -20.70 5.15
N TYR A 412 1.05 -21.55 5.95
CA TYR A 412 1.27 -22.99 5.96
C TYR A 412 1.05 -23.64 4.58
N GLU A 413 -0.09 -23.34 3.93
CA GLU A 413 -0.41 -23.91 2.61
C GLU A 413 0.56 -23.40 1.52
N SER A 414 0.99 -22.14 1.59
CA SER A 414 1.94 -21.55 0.64
C SER A 414 3.33 -22.17 0.74
N VAL A 415 3.77 -22.53 1.96
CA VAL A 415 5.08 -23.12 2.22
C VAL A 415 5.09 -24.62 1.91
N SER A 416 3.97 -25.33 2.16
CA SER A 416 3.88 -26.77 1.94
C SER A 416 3.76 -27.19 0.47
N GLY A 417 3.74 -26.25 -0.48
CA GLY A 417 3.66 -26.54 -1.91
C GLY A 417 2.33 -27.17 -2.35
N ARG A 418 1.30 -27.15 -1.49
CA ARG A 418 -0.03 -27.68 -1.78
C ARG A 418 -0.81 -26.71 -2.66
N ILE A 419 -1.22 -27.22 -3.77
CA ILE A 419 -1.98 -26.74 -4.94
C ILE A 419 -2.71 -25.39 -4.76
N ILE A 420 -2.46 -24.47 -5.69
CA ILE A 420 -3.08 -23.15 -5.96
C ILE A 420 -4.60 -23.07 -5.70
N LYS A 421 -5.35 -24.16 -5.80
CA LYS A 421 -6.80 -24.20 -5.55
C LYS A 421 -7.22 -24.03 -4.07
N HIS A 422 -6.31 -24.34 -3.11
CA HIS A 422 -6.62 -24.26 -1.69
C HIS A 422 -6.31 -22.86 -1.16
N THR A 423 -5.23 -22.26 -1.62
CA THR A 423 -4.84 -20.89 -1.23
C THR A 423 -5.88 -19.87 -1.67
N SER A 424 -6.43 -19.94 -2.89
CA SER A 424 -7.45 -19.01 -3.37
C SER A 424 -8.75 -19.01 -2.55
N LYS A 425 -9.11 -20.11 -1.90
CA LYS A 425 -10.27 -20.15 -0.99
C LYS A 425 -9.97 -19.47 0.34
N ILE A 426 -8.76 -19.66 0.85
CA ILE A 426 -8.32 -19.01 2.10
C ILE A 426 -8.18 -17.50 1.87
N GLU A 427 -7.62 -17.09 0.75
CA GLU A 427 -7.50 -15.67 0.35
C GLU A 427 -8.89 -15.01 0.22
N ALA A 428 -9.85 -15.67 -0.44
CA ALA A 428 -11.22 -15.19 -0.53
C ALA A 428 -11.87 -15.01 0.84
N HIS A 429 -11.62 -15.95 1.78
CA HIS A 429 -12.15 -15.86 3.13
C HIS A 429 -11.46 -14.77 3.96
N ILE A 430 -10.15 -14.57 3.78
CA ILE A 430 -9.40 -13.44 4.37
C ILE A 430 -10.04 -12.11 3.93
N ASN A 431 -10.29 -11.93 2.63
CA ASN A 431 -10.93 -10.73 2.10
C ASN A 431 -12.34 -10.50 2.69
N GLU A 432 -13.13 -11.55 2.88
CA GLU A 432 -14.45 -11.44 3.56
C GLU A 432 -14.33 -11.01 5.02
N LEU A 433 -13.34 -11.53 5.75
CA LEU A 433 -13.09 -11.18 7.16
C LEU A 433 -12.56 -9.74 7.31
N GLU A 434 -11.59 -9.34 6.48
CA GLU A 434 -11.07 -7.97 6.44
C GLU A 434 -12.18 -6.96 6.17
N LYS A 435 -13.05 -7.26 5.21
CA LYS A 435 -14.20 -6.47 4.89
C LYS A 435 -15.19 -6.38 6.03
N GLY A 436 -15.49 -7.51 6.66
CA GLY A 436 -16.33 -7.57 7.85
C GLY A 436 -15.80 -6.72 9.00
N LEU A 437 -14.47 -6.64 9.16
CA LEU A 437 -13.79 -5.78 10.13
C LEU A 437 -13.85 -4.31 9.72
N ALA A 438 -13.51 -3.98 8.47
CA ALA A 438 -13.53 -2.61 7.95
C ALA A 438 -14.91 -1.95 8.09
N LEU A 439 -16.00 -2.69 7.79
CA LEU A 439 -17.37 -2.19 7.93
C LEU A 439 -17.82 -1.94 9.38
N ARG A 440 -17.20 -2.62 10.36
CA ARG A 440 -17.55 -2.49 11.78
C ARG A 440 -16.66 -1.54 12.56
N CYS A 441 -15.48 -1.26 12.04
CA CYS A 441 -14.49 -0.38 12.65
C CYS A 441 -14.52 1.03 12.07
N THR A 442 -15.68 1.53 11.63
CA THR A 442 -15.86 2.81 10.92
C THR A 442 -15.62 4.08 11.77
N ASP A 443 -15.43 3.96 13.08
CA ASP A 443 -15.12 5.10 13.96
C ASP A 443 -13.64 5.55 13.87
N PHE A 444 -13.11 5.57 12.65
CA PHE A 444 -11.75 6.04 12.39
C PHE A 444 -11.64 7.58 12.47
N LYS A 445 -11.53 8.12 13.67
CA LYS A 445 -11.00 9.48 13.88
C LYS A 445 -9.56 9.64 13.34
N SER A 446 -8.90 8.55 12.94
CA SER A 446 -7.54 8.54 12.41
C SER A 446 -7.41 9.02 10.96
N ALA A 447 -8.49 9.18 10.20
CA ALA A 447 -8.42 9.78 8.87
C ALA A 447 -7.81 11.20 8.90
N LYS A 448 -8.02 11.94 9.99
CA LYS A 448 -7.37 13.24 10.20
C LYS A 448 -5.86 13.14 10.40
N ASP A 449 -5.37 12.06 11.01
CA ASP A 449 -3.94 11.88 11.26
C ASP A 449 -3.19 11.52 9.96
N ILE A 450 -3.85 10.84 9.03
CA ILE A 450 -3.29 10.47 7.72
C ILE A 450 -3.03 11.71 6.84
N SER A 451 -3.80 12.79 6.99
CA SER A 451 -3.68 14.03 6.20
C SER A 451 -2.63 15.03 6.72
N ASN A 452 -1.99 14.79 7.87
CA ASN A 452 -1.13 15.75 8.54
C ASN A 452 0.38 15.67 8.17
N TYR A 453 0.71 15.00 7.05
CA TYR A 453 2.08 14.90 6.54
C TYR A 453 2.45 16.17 5.75
N ARG A 454 2.77 17.24 6.47
CA ARG A 454 3.09 18.55 5.89
C ARG A 454 4.46 19.00 6.36
N HIS A 455 5.27 19.48 5.40
CA HIS A 455 6.61 20.01 5.66
C HIS A 455 6.61 21.12 6.72
N ASP A 456 5.60 22.03 6.71
CA ASP A 456 5.54 23.15 7.65
C ASP A 456 5.34 22.71 9.11
N LEU A 457 4.65 21.60 9.36
CA LEU A 457 4.50 21.02 10.69
C LEU A 457 5.82 20.40 11.18
N LEU A 458 6.47 19.63 10.31
CA LEU A 458 7.77 19.03 10.61
C LEU A 458 8.85 20.10 10.81
N GLN A 459 8.86 21.15 9.99
CA GLN A 459 9.78 22.27 10.07
C GLN A 459 9.73 22.98 11.44
N LYS A 460 8.52 23.15 12.02
CA LYS A 460 8.34 23.72 13.36
C LYS A 460 9.05 22.92 14.45
N SER A 461 9.13 21.61 14.28
CA SER A 461 9.75 20.68 15.24
C SER A 461 11.27 20.66 15.20
N LEU A 462 11.88 21.13 14.11
CA LEU A 462 13.32 21.18 13.93
C LEU A 462 13.95 22.42 14.62
N SER A 463 15.16 22.24 15.14
CA SER A 463 16.05 23.35 15.56
C SER A 463 16.98 23.75 14.40
N SER A 464 17.75 24.81 14.56
CA SER A 464 18.71 25.26 13.53
C SER A 464 19.86 24.27 13.28
N LYS A 465 20.15 23.38 14.24
CA LYS A 465 21.16 22.32 14.10
C LYS A 465 20.60 20.98 13.64
N GLU A 466 19.35 20.96 13.23
CA GLU A 466 18.65 19.75 12.82
C GLU A 466 18.07 19.89 11.42
N THR A 467 18.05 18.81 10.69
CA THR A 467 17.41 18.71 9.37
C THR A 467 16.71 17.36 9.24
N PHE A 468 15.73 17.33 8.33
CA PHE A 468 15.13 16.09 7.89
C PHE A 468 15.39 15.90 6.40
N VAL A 469 15.87 14.72 6.01
CA VAL A 469 16.29 14.41 4.64
C VAL A 469 15.50 13.20 4.13
N GLU A 470 14.73 13.38 3.08
CA GLU A 470 14.20 12.28 2.28
C GLU A 470 15.20 11.96 1.17
N LEU A 471 15.70 10.72 1.16
CA LEU A 471 16.60 10.21 0.12
C LEU A 471 15.77 9.36 -0.84
N VAL A 472 15.60 9.82 -2.07
CA VAL A 472 14.59 9.29 -2.98
C VAL A 472 15.24 8.67 -4.22
N GLU A 473 14.84 7.42 -4.51
CA GLU A 473 14.97 6.83 -5.82
C GLU A 473 13.59 6.78 -6.48
N ASN A 474 13.47 7.39 -7.64
CA ASN A 474 12.28 7.30 -8.48
C ASN A 474 12.65 7.05 -9.93
N LYS A 475 12.22 5.92 -10.49
CA LYS A 475 12.50 5.52 -11.88
C LYS A 475 14.01 5.59 -12.25
N GLY A 476 14.87 5.24 -11.29
CA GLY A 476 16.32 5.28 -11.45
C GLY A 476 16.98 6.64 -11.22
N SER A 477 16.21 7.70 -11.06
CA SER A 477 16.73 9.01 -10.66
C SER A 477 16.92 9.07 -9.14
N LEU A 478 18.05 9.63 -8.68
CA LEU A 478 18.40 9.78 -7.28
C LEU A 478 18.44 11.26 -6.91
N PHE A 479 17.73 11.63 -5.84
CA PHE A 479 17.72 12.99 -5.31
C PHE A 479 17.43 13.00 -3.81
N ALA A 480 17.65 14.14 -3.18
CA ALA A 480 17.23 14.39 -1.80
C ALA A 480 16.28 15.58 -1.72
N LEU A 481 15.32 15.50 -0.80
CA LEU A 481 14.52 16.63 -0.34
C LEU A 481 14.95 16.94 1.10
N VAL A 482 15.54 18.10 1.29
CA VAL A 482 16.19 18.50 2.54
C VAL A 482 15.36 19.58 3.21
N LEU A 483 14.68 19.22 4.31
CA LEU A 483 13.87 20.15 5.10
C LEU A 483 14.73 20.86 6.14
N ASN A 484 14.92 22.15 5.95
CA ASN A 484 15.67 23.03 6.83
C ASN A 484 14.75 23.92 7.67
N LYS A 485 15.16 24.23 8.90
CA LYS A 485 14.44 25.14 9.77
C LYS A 485 14.15 26.50 9.12
N ASN A 486 15.15 27.06 8.43
CA ASN A 486 15.09 28.44 7.92
C ASN A 486 14.80 28.52 6.40
N LYS A 487 15.12 27.48 5.62
CA LYS A 487 15.04 27.51 4.14
C LYS A 487 13.84 26.74 3.59
N GLY A 488 13.06 26.06 4.43
CA GLY A 488 12.01 25.14 3.95
C GLY A 488 12.60 23.89 3.31
N VAL A 489 11.93 23.32 2.32
CA VAL A 489 12.35 22.14 1.59
C VAL A 489 13.27 22.53 0.43
N VAL A 490 14.45 21.95 0.37
CA VAL A 490 15.41 22.18 -0.71
C VAL A 490 15.55 20.91 -1.53
N TYR A 491 15.35 20.99 -2.84
CA TYR A 491 15.62 19.91 -3.77
C TYR A 491 17.13 19.83 -4.07
N VAL A 492 17.70 18.63 -3.90
CA VAL A 492 19.12 18.36 -4.13
C VAL A 492 19.25 17.17 -5.08
N PRO A 493 19.58 17.40 -6.37
CA PRO A 493 19.84 16.31 -7.30
C PRO A 493 21.11 15.57 -6.90
N ILE A 494 21.05 14.24 -6.90
CA ILE A 494 22.19 13.34 -6.63
C ILE A 494 22.74 12.78 -7.93
N GLY A 495 21.88 12.15 -8.75
CA GLY A 495 22.27 11.57 -10.03
C GLY A 495 21.35 10.44 -10.48
N ASN A 496 21.93 9.41 -11.10
CA ASN A 496 21.17 8.24 -11.56
C ASN A 496 21.72 6.97 -10.91
N ILE A 497 20.84 6.00 -10.62
CA ILE A 497 21.18 4.72 -10.00
C ILE A 497 22.25 3.94 -10.80
N ILE A 498 22.26 4.08 -12.14
CA ILE A 498 23.23 3.43 -13.01
C ILE A 498 24.66 3.86 -12.66
N SER A 499 24.85 5.13 -12.23
CA SER A 499 26.16 5.67 -11.86
C SER A 499 26.80 4.98 -10.67
N ILE A 500 26.01 4.42 -9.75
CA ILE A 500 26.48 3.72 -8.53
C ILE A 500 26.20 2.22 -8.58
N GLN A 501 25.48 1.72 -9.58
CA GLN A 501 25.09 0.31 -9.64
C GLN A 501 26.28 -0.63 -9.59
N ASN A 502 27.36 -0.34 -10.33
CA ASN A 502 28.60 -1.14 -10.31
C ASN A 502 29.30 -1.07 -8.95
N THR A 503 29.27 0.07 -8.28
CA THR A 503 29.83 0.23 -6.93
C THR A 503 29.06 -0.60 -5.92
N LEU A 504 27.72 -0.56 -5.96
CA LEU A 504 26.88 -1.36 -5.06
C LEU A 504 26.96 -2.88 -5.25
N GLN A 505 27.55 -3.33 -6.34
CA GLN A 505 27.82 -4.77 -6.60
C GLN A 505 29.19 -5.22 -6.07
N LYS A 506 30.06 -4.31 -5.63
CA LYS A 506 31.36 -4.64 -5.03
C LYS A 506 31.21 -5.26 -3.64
N SER A 507 32.34 -5.69 -3.06
CA SER A 507 32.35 -6.11 -1.65
C SER A 507 31.94 -4.95 -0.72
N THR A 508 31.41 -5.28 0.46
CA THR A 508 31.03 -4.27 1.47
C THR A 508 32.20 -3.36 1.83
N ASP A 509 33.40 -3.91 1.94
CA ASP A 509 34.61 -3.13 2.23
C ASP A 509 34.94 -2.15 1.10
N ASP A 510 34.86 -2.59 -0.16
CA ASP A 510 35.11 -1.69 -1.31
C ASP A 510 34.06 -0.60 -1.43
N ILE A 511 32.78 -0.89 -1.09
CA ILE A 511 31.70 0.08 -1.09
C ILE A 511 31.96 1.19 -0.05
N TYR A 512 32.25 0.79 1.18
CA TYR A 512 32.36 1.73 2.31
C TYR A 512 33.82 2.24 2.57
N HIS A 513 34.74 2.04 1.62
CA HIS A 513 36.00 2.75 1.50
C HIS A 513 36.08 3.63 0.24
N ASP A 514 35.00 3.75 -0.51
CA ASP A 514 34.93 4.56 -1.74
C ASP A 514 34.48 5.99 -1.40
N GLU A 515 35.43 6.94 -1.35
CA GLU A 515 35.15 8.38 -1.15
C GLU A 515 34.22 8.93 -2.23
N ASN A 516 34.32 8.43 -3.48
CA ASN A 516 33.48 8.91 -4.57
C ASN A 516 32.01 8.56 -4.34
N LEU A 517 31.72 7.43 -3.70
CA LEU A 517 30.34 7.09 -3.33
C LEU A 517 29.79 8.08 -2.29
N THR A 518 30.60 8.44 -1.31
CA THR A 518 30.21 9.43 -0.30
C THR A 518 29.96 10.80 -0.93
N ASP A 519 30.87 11.27 -1.77
CA ASP A 519 30.70 12.54 -2.47
C ASP A 519 29.48 12.51 -3.40
N PHE A 520 29.23 11.40 -4.07
CA PHE A 520 28.07 11.23 -4.93
C PHE A 520 26.76 11.31 -4.15
N ILE A 521 26.65 10.61 -2.99
CA ILE A 521 25.41 10.58 -2.20
C ILE A 521 25.26 11.82 -1.34
N TRP A 522 26.33 12.22 -0.62
CA TRP A 522 26.28 13.18 0.47
C TRP A 522 26.88 14.54 0.12
N GLY A 523 27.75 14.62 -0.89
CA GLY A 523 28.50 15.82 -1.21
C GLY A 523 27.65 17.05 -1.51
N ASN A 524 26.54 16.89 -2.24
CA ASN A 524 25.60 18.00 -2.51
C ASN A 524 24.68 18.27 -1.32
N ILE A 525 24.32 17.26 -0.54
CA ILE A 525 23.49 17.41 0.66
C ILE A 525 24.27 18.22 1.71
N SER A 526 25.55 17.91 1.95
CA SER A 526 26.39 18.61 2.93
C SER A 526 26.49 20.11 2.68
N LYS A 527 26.51 20.54 1.42
CA LYS A 527 26.54 21.97 1.04
C LYS A 527 25.28 22.72 1.46
N VAL A 528 24.15 22.03 1.56
CA VAL A 528 22.85 22.63 1.93
C VAL A 528 22.70 22.68 3.46
N ILE A 529 23.42 21.82 4.20
CA ILE A 529 23.33 21.64 5.65
C ILE A 529 24.68 21.81 6.38
N PRO A 530 25.48 22.88 6.14
CA PRO A 530 26.86 22.96 6.61
C PRO A 530 27.04 22.91 8.13
N ASP A 531 26.07 23.41 8.90
CA ASP A 531 26.15 23.55 10.38
C ASP A 531 25.24 22.56 11.13
N VAL A 532 24.74 21.51 10.45
CA VAL A 532 23.81 20.55 11.03
C VAL A 532 24.58 19.44 11.76
N SER A 533 24.16 19.16 12.99
CA SER A 533 24.73 18.08 13.83
C SER A 533 23.81 16.86 13.95
N ASN A 534 22.50 17.02 13.70
CA ASN A 534 21.53 15.94 13.79
C ASN A 534 20.70 15.87 12.50
N VAL A 535 20.73 14.73 11.86
CA VAL A 535 19.98 14.44 10.63
C VAL A 535 19.00 13.32 10.88
N TYR A 536 17.72 13.65 10.80
CA TYR A 536 16.66 12.66 10.65
C TYR A 536 16.55 12.33 9.17
N TYR A 537 16.43 11.05 8.83
CA TYR A 537 16.35 10.69 7.41
C TYR A 537 15.35 9.57 7.13
N LEU A 538 14.83 9.59 5.90
CA LEU A 538 13.90 8.63 5.35
C LEU A 538 14.46 8.14 4.01
N PRO A 539 14.96 6.91 3.91
CA PRO A 539 15.43 6.34 2.66
C PRO A 539 14.29 5.70 1.88
N ILE A 540 14.27 5.90 0.55
CA ILE A 540 13.29 5.35 -0.38
C ILE A 540 14.01 4.66 -1.53
N GLY A 541 13.48 3.50 -1.96
CA GLY A 541 14.09 2.69 -3.00
C GLY A 541 15.42 2.10 -2.55
N LYS A 542 16.44 2.18 -3.38
CA LYS A 542 17.77 1.62 -3.11
C LYS A 542 18.49 2.24 -1.92
N PHE A 543 18.12 3.43 -1.49
CA PHE A 543 18.70 4.04 -0.29
C PHE A 543 18.42 3.23 0.99
N ASN A 544 17.39 2.38 0.99
CA ASN A 544 17.14 1.44 2.10
C ASN A 544 18.26 0.39 2.31
N GLN A 545 19.10 0.17 1.30
CA GLN A 545 20.20 -0.79 1.33
C GLN A 545 21.53 -0.14 1.70
N ILE A 546 21.56 1.18 1.94
CA ILE A 546 22.78 1.94 2.21
C ILE A 546 22.86 2.33 3.70
N ALA A 547 23.91 1.90 4.39
CA ALA A 547 24.21 2.34 5.74
C ALA A 547 24.87 3.73 5.68
N LEU A 548 24.07 4.80 5.71
CA LEU A 548 24.58 6.17 5.58
C LEU A 548 25.71 6.49 6.57
N GLY A 549 25.58 6.02 7.81
CA GLY A 549 26.60 6.25 8.84
C GLY A 549 27.97 5.67 8.52
N SER A 550 28.01 4.67 7.63
CA SER A 550 29.25 3.99 7.22
C SER A 550 29.88 4.56 5.96
N LEU A 551 29.32 5.65 5.39
CA LEU A 551 29.91 6.34 4.25
C LEU A 551 31.25 6.96 4.64
N TYR A 552 32.33 6.66 3.86
CA TYR A 552 33.67 7.02 4.13
C TYR A 552 33.99 8.45 3.69
N LEU A 553 34.62 9.23 4.58
CA LEU A 553 34.98 10.63 4.35
C LEU A 553 36.51 10.84 4.14
N GLY A 554 37.29 9.77 4.08
CA GLY A 554 38.75 9.83 4.07
C GLY A 554 39.35 9.84 5.48
N ASN A 555 40.66 9.64 5.59
CA ASN A 555 41.41 9.70 6.84
C ASN A 555 40.80 8.87 7.99
N ASN A 556 40.25 7.69 7.72
CA ASN A 556 39.57 6.83 8.68
C ASN A 556 38.38 7.49 9.38
N GLN A 557 37.75 8.48 8.76
CA GLN A 557 36.49 9.09 9.22
C GLN A 557 35.31 8.60 8.39
N TYR A 558 34.17 8.53 9.04
CA TYR A 558 32.90 8.13 8.47
C TYR A 558 31.79 9.14 8.77
N LEU A 559 30.70 9.11 8.04
CA LEU A 559 29.65 10.11 8.19
C LEU A 559 29.06 10.13 9.62
N CYS A 560 28.98 8.98 10.30
CA CYS A 560 28.54 8.91 11.69
C CYS A 560 29.49 9.60 12.71
N ASP A 561 30.72 9.91 12.33
CA ASP A 561 31.68 10.61 13.21
C ASP A 561 31.41 12.12 13.25
N ILE A 562 30.74 12.66 12.23
CA ILE A 562 30.50 14.11 12.10
C ILE A 562 29.02 14.49 12.22
N VAL A 563 28.10 13.55 11.95
CA VAL A 563 26.66 13.80 11.98
C VAL A 563 25.94 12.68 12.73
N ASN A 564 25.04 13.05 13.64
CA ASN A 564 24.16 12.10 14.32
C ASN A 564 22.97 11.76 13.42
N LEU A 565 22.97 10.55 12.87
CA LEU A 565 21.96 10.07 11.93
C LEU A 565 20.85 9.30 12.66
N ARG A 566 19.58 9.63 12.36
CA ARG A 566 18.41 8.95 12.91
C ARG A 566 17.48 8.53 11.80
N LEU A 567 17.43 7.23 11.53
CA LEU A 567 16.51 6.63 10.57
C LEU A 567 15.08 6.66 11.11
N LEU A 568 14.16 7.24 10.35
CA LEU A 568 12.73 7.29 10.68
C LEU A 568 11.95 6.45 9.67
N GLN A 569 10.94 5.72 10.16
CA GLN A 569 9.94 5.08 9.31
C GLN A 569 8.74 6.00 9.07
N ASP A 570 8.37 6.76 10.09
CA ASP A 570 7.24 7.70 10.03
C ASP A 570 7.74 9.11 10.37
N PRO A 571 7.75 10.04 9.40
CA PRO A 571 8.18 11.41 9.62
C PRO A 571 7.39 12.14 10.70
N THR A 572 6.10 11.78 10.88
CA THR A 572 5.22 12.43 11.88
C THR A 572 5.68 12.22 13.31
N ASN A 573 6.56 11.25 13.57
CA ASN A 573 7.19 11.08 14.88
C ASN A 573 7.95 12.35 15.33
N LEU A 574 8.41 13.18 14.38
CA LEU A 574 9.04 14.48 14.67
C LEU A 574 8.07 15.50 15.24
N ASN A 575 6.77 15.41 14.94
CA ASN A 575 5.77 16.32 15.49
C ASN A 575 5.66 16.19 17.02
N ASN A 576 6.05 15.03 17.57
CA ASN A 576 6.18 14.80 19.01
C ASN A 576 7.61 14.37 19.39
N LYS A 577 8.57 15.18 19.00
CA LYS A 577 10.00 14.93 19.19
C LYS A 577 10.40 14.63 20.65
N LYS A 578 9.75 15.28 21.62
CA LYS A 578 10.00 14.99 23.04
C LYS A 578 9.70 13.52 23.37
N GLN A 579 8.60 13.01 22.84
CA GLN A 579 8.22 11.60 23.01
C GLN A 579 9.17 10.68 22.26
N LEU A 580 9.54 11.02 21.01
CA LEU A 580 10.51 10.27 20.22
C LEU A 580 11.84 10.09 20.95
N LEU A 581 12.35 11.17 21.58
CA LEU A 581 13.59 11.14 22.35
C LEU A 581 13.41 10.40 23.68
N ALA A 582 12.30 10.59 24.39
CA ALA A 582 11.98 9.86 25.62
C ALA A 582 11.85 8.36 25.37
N ASP A 583 11.15 7.95 24.31
CA ASP A 583 11.02 6.55 23.89
C ASP A 583 12.37 5.93 23.46
N SER A 584 13.40 6.73 23.22
CA SER A 584 14.75 6.28 22.91
C SER A 584 15.59 5.98 24.16
N GLN A 585 15.21 6.51 25.35
CA GLN A 585 15.82 6.18 26.64
C GLN A 585 15.14 4.96 27.24
N LEU A 586 15.62 3.77 26.90
CA LEU A 586 14.98 2.51 27.30
C LEU A 586 15.09 2.20 28.80
N PHE A 587 16.19 2.55 29.43
CA PHE A 587 16.48 2.29 30.85
C PHE A 587 16.67 3.58 31.65
N GLY A 588 15.70 4.49 31.61
CA GLY A 588 15.69 5.74 32.40
C GLY A 588 15.13 5.60 33.81
N VAL A 589 15.40 6.54 34.68
CA VAL A 589 15.03 6.55 36.11
C VAL A 589 13.51 6.47 36.36
N SER A 590 12.68 6.80 35.37
CA SER A 590 11.21 6.86 35.46
C SER A 590 10.48 5.74 34.73
N ASN A 591 11.17 4.86 34.02
CA ASN A 591 10.51 3.82 33.21
C ASN A 591 10.38 2.52 33.99
N LYS A 592 9.14 2.04 34.17
CA LYS A 592 8.92 0.63 34.56
C LYS A 592 9.41 -0.25 33.41
N VAL A 593 10.58 -0.83 33.57
CA VAL A 593 11.17 -1.76 32.60
C VAL A 593 10.41 -3.09 32.69
N GLY A 594 9.78 -3.50 31.57
CA GLY A 594 9.16 -4.80 31.46
C GLY A 594 10.19 -5.92 31.23
N LEU A 595 9.71 -7.11 30.93
CA LEU A 595 10.53 -8.29 30.67
C LEU A 595 11.39 -8.11 29.41
N VAL A 596 12.65 -8.49 29.49
CA VAL A 596 13.57 -8.61 28.34
C VAL A 596 13.70 -10.08 27.98
N SER A 597 13.27 -10.47 26.78
CA SER A 597 13.36 -11.85 26.28
C SER A 597 14.52 -11.98 25.29
N LEU A 598 15.39 -12.98 25.49
CA LEU A 598 16.65 -13.17 24.78
C LEU A 598 16.68 -14.57 24.16
N TRP A 599 16.94 -14.68 22.85
CA TRP A 599 17.15 -15.94 22.12
C TRP A 599 18.55 -15.99 21.56
N GLY A 600 19.32 -17.08 21.80
CA GLY A 600 20.66 -17.28 21.26
C GLY A 600 21.22 -18.64 21.60
N GLY A 601 22.36 -19.01 21.01
CA GLY A 601 22.94 -20.36 21.17
C GLY A 601 22.00 -21.47 20.68
N ILE A 602 21.30 -21.23 19.56
CA ILE A 602 20.21 -22.06 19.06
C ILE A 602 20.75 -23.37 18.48
N ASP A 603 20.10 -24.49 18.82
CA ASP A 603 20.36 -25.79 18.21
C ASP A 603 19.39 -26.00 17.04
N TYR A 604 19.87 -25.85 15.81
CA TYR A 604 19.08 -25.95 14.59
C TYR A 604 18.71 -27.39 14.18
N GLY A 605 19.12 -28.41 14.97
CA GLY A 605 18.81 -29.82 14.70
C GLY A 605 19.90 -30.55 13.88
N GLN A 606 19.55 -31.76 13.38
CA GLN A 606 20.51 -32.66 12.71
C GLN A 606 21.00 -32.09 11.38
N ARG A 607 22.27 -32.39 11.06
CA ARG A 607 22.92 -32.02 9.82
C ARG A 607 22.99 -33.18 8.86
N THR A 608 22.67 -32.95 7.58
CA THR A 608 22.75 -34.00 6.54
C THR A 608 24.17 -34.22 6.00
N LYS A 609 25.11 -33.28 6.16
CA LYS A 609 26.54 -33.38 5.85
C LYS A 609 27.36 -32.41 6.72
N ALA A 610 28.57 -32.83 7.12
CA ALA A 610 29.48 -31.95 7.86
C ALA A 610 30.04 -30.88 6.94
N THR A 611 29.55 -29.68 7.04
CA THR A 611 30.18 -28.48 6.48
C THR A 611 30.97 -27.78 7.59
N ILE A 612 32.26 -27.55 7.39
CA ILE A 612 33.08 -26.77 8.31
C ILE A 612 32.54 -25.35 8.22
N GLY A 613 31.91 -24.89 9.30
CA GLY A 613 31.24 -23.59 9.31
C GLY A 613 32.25 -22.44 9.30
N ASN A 614 32.04 -21.48 8.45
CA ASN A 614 32.60 -20.14 8.61
C ASN A 614 31.95 -19.49 9.83
N ASN A 615 32.72 -18.79 10.66
CA ASN A 615 32.26 -18.02 11.83
C ASN A 615 31.43 -16.77 11.44
N ARG A 616 30.72 -16.82 10.33
CA ARG A 616 29.90 -15.71 9.82
C ARG A 616 28.44 -16.07 9.87
N ARG A 617 27.62 -15.11 10.26
CA ARG A 617 26.19 -15.16 10.13
C ARG A 617 25.87 -14.89 8.64
N SER A 618 25.95 -15.92 7.77
CA SER A 618 25.79 -15.75 6.31
C SER A 618 24.34 -15.89 5.87
N ALA A 619 24.00 -15.30 4.72
CA ALA A 619 22.77 -15.60 3.99
C ALA A 619 22.79 -17.07 3.54
N ILE A 620 21.89 -17.85 4.09
CA ILE A 620 21.85 -19.30 3.90
C ILE A 620 20.86 -19.63 2.81
N LYS A 621 21.35 -20.32 1.75
CA LYS A 621 20.46 -20.80 0.69
C LYS A 621 19.71 -22.06 1.13
N ARG A 622 18.50 -22.23 0.62
CA ARG A 622 17.72 -23.44 0.88
C ARG A 622 18.51 -24.69 0.49
N GLY A 623 18.51 -25.70 1.36
CA GLY A 623 19.30 -26.91 1.21
C GLY A 623 20.69 -26.87 1.86
N GLU A 624 21.17 -25.71 2.30
CA GLU A 624 22.40 -25.58 3.06
C GLU A 624 22.16 -25.78 4.56
N ASN A 625 23.08 -26.45 5.24
CA ASN A 625 22.97 -26.69 6.69
C ASN A 625 23.18 -25.41 7.50
N LEU A 626 22.26 -25.16 8.42
CA LEU A 626 22.42 -24.15 9.47
C LEU A 626 23.45 -24.64 10.48
N VAL A 627 24.53 -23.88 10.63
CA VAL A 627 25.61 -24.17 11.59
C VAL A 627 25.35 -23.39 12.87
N PRO A 628 25.47 -23.98 14.09
CA PRO A 628 25.37 -23.23 15.32
C PRO A 628 26.38 -22.07 15.36
N LEU A 629 25.88 -20.88 15.72
CA LEU A 629 26.68 -19.69 15.90
C LEU A 629 27.29 -19.70 17.31
N THR A 630 28.61 -19.76 17.38
CA THR A 630 29.36 -20.01 18.64
C THR A 630 29.19 -18.89 19.65
N PHE A 631 29.14 -17.62 19.17
CA PHE A 631 29.15 -16.46 20.02
C PHE A 631 27.77 -15.97 20.42
N THR A 632 26.68 -16.41 19.77
CA THR A 632 25.29 -16.00 20.08
C THR A 632 24.88 -16.42 21.50
N LYS A 633 25.37 -17.58 21.97
CA LYS A 633 25.13 -18.03 23.35
C LYS A 633 25.83 -17.09 24.36
N LEU A 634 27.11 -16.76 24.11
CA LEU A 634 27.87 -15.84 24.96
C LEU A 634 27.21 -14.46 24.99
N GLU A 635 26.72 -13.98 23.84
CA GLU A 635 26.01 -12.72 23.70
C GLU A 635 24.81 -12.64 24.65
N VAL A 636 23.86 -13.57 24.55
CA VAL A 636 22.64 -13.53 25.36
C VAL A 636 22.89 -13.77 26.85
N GLN A 637 23.87 -14.59 27.20
CA GLN A 637 24.27 -14.84 28.60
C GLN A 637 24.94 -13.62 29.23
N THR A 638 25.80 -12.92 28.48
CA THR A 638 26.43 -11.68 28.92
C THR A 638 25.40 -10.58 29.12
N ILE A 639 24.51 -10.38 28.18
CA ILE A 639 23.42 -9.41 28.27
C ILE A 639 22.51 -9.75 29.47
N SER A 640 22.12 -11.02 29.66
CA SER A 640 21.31 -11.46 30.81
C SER A 640 21.99 -11.14 32.14
N SER A 641 23.32 -11.37 32.24
CA SER A 641 24.08 -11.08 33.43
C SER A 641 24.11 -9.59 33.75
N MET A 642 24.29 -8.73 32.73
CA MET A 642 24.22 -7.26 32.89
C MET A 642 22.84 -6.81 33.37
N LEU A 643 21.75 -7.35 32.79
CA LEU A 643 20.38 -7.04 33.18
C LEU A 643 20.10 -7.45 34.63
N LYS A 644 20.53 -8.66 35.03
CA LYS A 644 20.41 -9.15 36.41
C LYS A 644 21.14 -8.26 37.38
N GLY A 645 22.36 -7.79 37.02
CA GLY A 645 23.13 -6.85 37.83
C GLY A 645 22.45 -5.49 38.06
N LYS A 646 21.45 -5.16 37.26
CA LYS A 646 20.58 -3.98 37.37
C LYS A 646 19.16 -4.30 37.85
N SER A 647 18.90 -5.55 38.30
CA SER A 647 17.61 -6.03 38.75
C SER A 647 16.50 -5.90 37.66
N ILE A 648 16.87 -6.00 36.38
CA ILE A 648 15.93 -5.96 35.28
C ILE A 648 15.46 -7.38 34.97
N PRO A 649 14.13 -7.64 34.95
CA PRO A 649 13.59 -8.97 34.66
C PRO A 649 13.95 -9.40 33.24
N ASN A 650 14.53 -10.60 33.11
CA ASN A 650 14.89 -11.13 31.79
C ASN A 650 14.72 -12.65 31.74
N GLN A 651 14.49 -13.17 30.54
CA GLN A 651 14.37 -14.57 30.23
C GLN A 651 15.22 -14.94 29.03
N VAL A 652 15.99 -16.02 29.16
CA VAL A 652 16.89 -16.51 28.10
C VAL A 652 16.34 -17.83 27.57
N TYR A 653 16.31 -17.95 26.25
CA TYR A 653 15.96 -19.17 25.52
C TYR A 653 17.20 -19.62 24.72
N GLU A 654 17.71 -20.80 25.05
CA GLU A 654 18.91 -21.37 24.46
C GLU A 654 18.69 -22.82 23.98
N ASN A 655 19.58 -23.28 23.12
CA ASN A 655 19.59 -24.63 22.59
C ASN A 655 18.19 -25.03 22.02
N LEU A 656 17.66 -26.19 22.40
CA LEU A 656 16.34 -26.69 21.98
C LEU A 656 15.16 -25.91 22.58
N MET A 657 15.39 -25.04 23.58
CA MET A 657 14.34 -24.18 24.15
C MET A 657 14.12 -22.92 23.33
N ALA A 658 15.06 -22.55 22.48
CA ALA A 658 14.92 -21.41 21.56
C ALA A 658 14.07 -21.79 20.33
N THR A 659 12.82 -22.13 20.54
CA THR A 659 11.88 -22.57 19.53
C THR A 659 11.08 -21.42 18.95
N GLU A 660 10.54 -21.59 17.77
CA GLU A 660 9.56 -20.71 17.14
C GLU A 660 8.33 -20.50 18.05
N SER A 661 7.81 -21.59 18.66
CA SER A 661 6.73 -21.54 19.66
C SER A 661 7.09 -20.68 20.87
N SER A 662 8.37 -20.68 21.32
CA SER A 662 8.79 -19.84 22.45
C SER A 662 8.70 -18.35 22.11
N PHE A 663 8.95 -17.97 20.87
CA PHE A 663 8.73 -16.61 20.38
C PHE A 663 7.24 -16.28 20.22
N LYS A 664 6.47 -17.11 19.53
CA LYS A 664 5.01 -16.93 19.34
C LYS A 664 4.27 -16.87 20.67
N GLY A 665 4.74 -17.60 21.67
CA GLY A 665 4.21 -17.60 23.04
C GLY A 665 4.39 -16.26 23.79
N ARG A 666 5.19 -15.33 23.24
CA ARG A 666 5.34 -13.96 23.77
C ARG A 666 4.21 -13.01 23.29
N SER A 667 3.34 -13.47 22.39
CA SER A 667 2.21 -12.69 21.90
C SER A 667 1.32 -12.18 23.04
N GLY A 668 1.16 -10.86 23.16
CA GLY A 668 0.34 -10.23 24.17
C GLY A 668 0.90 -10.24 25.60
N LYS A 669 2.14 -10.67 25.80
CA LYS A 669 2.79 -10.71 27.15
C LYS A 669 3.43 -9.38 27.55
N GLY A 670 3.51 -8.40 26.66
CA GLY A 670 4.04 -7.08 26.96
C GLY A 670 5.54 -7.05 27.20
N ASP A 671 6.31 -7.87 26.48
CA ASP A 671 7.78 -7.81 26.53
C ASP A 671 8.24 -6.40 26.19
N TYR A 672 9.22 -5.92 26.95
CA TYR A 672 9.78 -4.58 26.78
C TYR A 672 10.85 -4.55 25.69
N ILE A 673 11.73 -5.55 25.67
CA ILE A 673 12.73 -5.76 24.64
C ILE A 673 12.71 -7.23 24.22
N LEU A 674 12.79 -7.47 22.91
CA LEU A 674 13.03 -8.78 22.32
C LEU A 674 14.39 -8.75 21.64
N HIS A 675 15.31 -9.66 22.01
CA HIS A 675 16.62 -9.78 21.41
C HIS A 675 16.77 -11.18 20.83
N ILE A 676 16.99 -11.26 19.52
CA ILE A 676 17.04 -12.53 18.77
C ILE A 676 18.40 -12.62 18.07
N SER A 677 19.26 -13.50 18.57
CA SER A 677 20.61 -13.75 18.05
C SER A 677 20.62 -15.10 17.32
N THR A 678 20.50 -15.08 15.98
CA THR A 678 20.32 -16.26 15.14
C THR A 678 20.75 -16.03 13.68
N HIS A 679 20.54 -17.03 12.83
CA HIS A 679 20.59 -16.85 11.37
C HIS A 679 19.29 -16.18 10.87
N GLY A 680 19.43 -15.31 9.88
CA GLY A 680 18.33 -14.77 9.10
C GLY A 680 18.45 -15.16 7.64
N PHE A 681 17.36 -15.01 6.89
CA PHE A 681 17.37 -15.12 5.44
C PHE A 681 16.47 -14.08 4.79
N PHE A 682 16.89 -13.66 3.61
CA PHE A 682 16.10 -12.90 2.67
C PHE A 682 16.32 -13.47 1.27
N ASN A 683 15.24 -13.88 0.61
CA ASN A 683 15.27 -14.29 -0.80
C ASN A 683 14.60 -13.19 -1.62
N ASP A 684 15.31 -12.67 -2.61
CA ASP A 684 14.78 -11.61 -3.48
C ASP A 684 13.53 -12.12 -4.20
N SER A 685 12.40 -11.51 -3.89
CA SER A 685 11.08 -11.89 -4.39
C SER A 685 10.57 -10.80 -5.30
N THR A 686 10.00 -11.19 -6.43
CA THR A 686 9.48 -10.27 -7.45
C THR A 686 8.08 -9.73 -7.14
N SER A 687 7.46 -10.15 -6.03
CA SER A 687 6.11 -9.71 -5.66
C SER A 687 5.97 -9.38 -4.17
N LEU A 688 5.19 -8.36 -3.87
CA LEU A 688 4.84 -7.93 -2.51
C LEU A 688 4.28 -9.07 -1.65
N ALA A 689 3.34 -9.86 -2.20
CA ALA A 689 2.71 -10.98 -1.50
C ALA A 689 3.72 -12.05 -1.08
N ASN A 690 4.76 -12.30 -1.89
CA ASN A 690 5.78 -13.31 -1.62
C ASN A 690 6.90 -12.78 -0.69
N SER A 691 7.12 -11.46 -0.60
CA SER A 691 8.23 -10.88 0.17
C SER A 691 8.13 -11.16 1.67
N MET A 692 6.91 -11.20 2.23
CA MET A 692 6.67 -11.55 3.63
C MET A 692 6.90 -13.04 3.94
N LEU A 693 6.88 -13.91 2.93
CA LEU A 693 7.21 -15.34 3.03
C LEU A 693 8.70 -15.61 2.74
N SER A 694 9.35 -14.67 2.03
CA SER A 694 10.74 -14.80 1.55
C SER A 694 11.78 -14.26 2.54
N SER A 695 11.37 -13.84 3.73
CA SER A 695 12.26 -13.39 4.80
C SER A 695 11.86 -13.98 6.14
N GLY A 696 12.84 -14.28 6.98
CA GLY A 696 12.58 -14.92 8.27
C GLY A 696 13.83 -15.13 9.12
N LEU A 697 13.60 -15.74 10.29
CA LEU A 697 14.60 -16.06 11.30
C LEU A 697 14.54 -17.56 11.60
N PHE A 698 15.70 -18.16 11.87
CA PHE A 698 15.79 -19.58 12.17
C PHE A 698 15.80 -19.84 13.69
N PHE A 699 15.07 -20.87 14.09
CA PHE A 699 14.90 -21.33 15.47
C PHE A 699 15.27 -22.82 15.60
N ALA A 700 15.17 -23.35 16.79
CA ALA A 700 15.52 -24.75 17.07
C ALA A 700 14.78 -25.74 16.16
N GLY A 701 15.50 -26.69 15.60
CA GLY A 701 14.97 -27.72 14.70
C GLY A 701 14.84 -27.30 13.23
N ALA A 702 15.23 -26.10 12.85
CA ALA A 702 15.05 -25.59 11.47
C ALA A 702 15.73 -26.41 10.38
N ASN A 703 16.84 -27.11 10.68
CA ASN A 703 17.54 -27.94 9.70
C ASN A 703 16.69 -29.09 9.16
N ASP A 704 15.79 -29.65 9.99
CA ASP A 704 14.96 -30.76 9.59
C ASP A 704 14.06 -30.43 8.41
N TYR A 705 13.63 -29.17 8.34
CA TYR A 705 12.83 -28.64 7.23
C TYR A 705 13.67 -27.96 6.14
N TRP A 706 14.62 -27.08 6.54
CA TRP A 706 15.38 -26.25 5.59
C TRP A 706 16.26 -27.06 4.64
N CYS A 707 16.83 -28.17 5.16
CA CYS A 707 17.74 -29.04 4.40
C CYS A 707 17.07 -30.21 3.68
N ASN A 708 15.78 -30.45 3.90
CA ASN A 708 15.08 -31.62 3.40
C ASN A 708 13.78 -31.26 2.65
N ASP A 709 13.84 -31.25 1.32
CA ASP A 709 12.70 -30.95 0.45
C ASP A 709 11.54 -31.98 0.56
N SER A 710 11.80 -33.16 1.10
CA SER A 710 10.78 -34.21 1.29
C SER A 710 10.10 -34.15 2.66
N PHE A 711 10.55 -33.30 3.57
CA PHE A 711 9.96 -33.16 4.89
C PHE A 711 8.57 -32.49 4.81
N GLN A 712 7.54 -33.16 5.30
CA GLN A 712 6.19 -32.61 5.38
C GLN A 712 5.94 -32.06 6.76
N ILE A 713 5.61 -30.77 6.83
CA ILE A 713 5.18 -30.14 8.08
C ILE A 713 3.78 -30.65 8.42
N GLU A 714 3.58 -31.15 9.66
CA GLU A 714 2.25 -31.44 10.17
C GLU A 714 1.50 -30.10 10.44
N LYS A 715 0.26 -30.03 10.02
CA LYS A 715 -0.55 -28.82 10.23
C LYS A 715 -0.60 -28.45 11.72
N GLY A 716 -0.18 -27.23 12.05
CA GLY A 716 -0.16 -26.69 13.42
C GLY A 716 1.13 -26.95 14.19
N LYS A 717 2.14 -27.59 13.60
CA LYS A 717 3.50 -27.66 14.15
C LYS A 717 4.39 -26.60 13.53
N ASP A 718 5.32 -26.07 14.32
CA ASP A 718 6.35 -25.14 13.88
C ASP A 718 7.45 -25.91 13.11
N ASP A 719 7.99 -25.26 12.06
CA ASP A 719 9.07 -25.81 11.24
C ASP A 719 10.46 -25.28 11.64
N GLY A 720 10.51 -24.48 12.71
CA GLY A 720 11.73 -23.82 13.17
C GLY A 720 12.10 -22.59 12.35
N ILE A 721 11.23 -22.14 11.42
CA ILE A 721 11.49 -21.00 10.55
C ILE A 721 10.40 -19.95 10.77
N LEU A 722 10.71 -18.93 11.53
CA LEU A 722 9.79 -17.83 11.81
C LEU A 722 9.81 -16.82 10.67
N ARG A 723 8.82 -16.87 9.79
CA ARG A 723 8.70 -15.98 8.63
C ARG A 723 8.10 -14.62 9.00
N ALA A 724 8.41 -13.60 8.21
CA ALA A 724 7.86 -12.25 8.41
C ALA A 724 6.32 -12.26 8.44
N ALA A 725 5.66 -13.05 7.58
CA ALA A 725 4.21 -13.19 7.58
C ALA A 725 3.63 -13.74 8.90
N GLU A 726 4.37 -14.57 9.62
CA GLU A 726 3.97 -15.09 10.93
C GLU A 726 4.18 -14.06 12.03
N ILE A 727 5.32 -13.36 11.99
CA ILE A 727 5.64 -12.27 12.93
C ILE A 727 4.56 -11.18 12.90
N ALA A 728 4.08 -10.80 11.70
CA ALA A 728 3.05 -9.78 11.54
C ALA A 728 1.75 -10.09 12.30
N ASN A 729 1.47 -11.37 12.57
CA ASN A 729 0.31 -11.85 13.30
C ASN A 729 0.53 -11.96 14.84
N VAL A 730 1.75 -11.73 15.32
CA VAL A 730 2.05 -11.68 16.76
C VAL A 730 1.65 -10.32 17.33
N ASN A 731 1.19 -10.28 18.59
CA ASN A 731 0.92 -9.03 19.28
C ASN A 731 2.12 -8.64 20.16
N LEU A 732 2.90 -7.68 19.67
CA LEU A 732 4.03 -7.08 20.37
C LEU A 732 3.72 -5.64 20.85
N SER A 733 2.45 -5.32 21.07
CA SER A 733 2.05 -4.02 21.64
C SER A 733 2.74 -3.80 22.99
N GLY A 734 3.47 -2.70 23.12
CA GLY A 734 4.28 -2.43 24.32
C GLY A 734 5.77 -2.75 24.15
N CYS A 735 6.19 -3.49 23.13
CA CYS A 735 7.59 -3.75 22.85
C CYS A 735 8.30 -2.46 22.37
N SER A 736 9.23 -1.97 23.20
CA SER A 736 9.95 -0.73 22.92
C SER A 736 11.09 -0.93 21.93
N LEU A 737 11.71 -2.11 21.90
CA LEU A 737 12.82 -2.43 21.00
C LEU A 737 12.83 -3.91 20.63
N VAL A 738 12.97 -4.18 19.35
CA VAL A 738 13.38 -5.49 18.83
C VAL A 738 14.82 -5.39 18.34
N VAL A 739 15.68 -6.29 18.79
CA VAL A 739 17.07 -6.41 18.35
C VAL A 739 17.19 -7.68 17.52
N LEU A 740 17.48 -7.51 16.24
CA LEU A 740 17.73 -8.59 15.30
C LEU A 740 19.24 -8.75 15.10
N SER A 741 19.86 -9.51 15.97
CA SER A 741 21.27 -9.85 15.90
C SER A 741 21.49 -11.01 14.91
N ALA A 742 21.13 -10.77 13.64
CA ALA A 742 21.10 -11.75 12.55
C ALA A 742 21.42 -11.05 11.22
N CYS A 743 21.85 -11.79 10.20
CA CYS A 743 22.26 -11.23 8.90
C CYS A 743 21.08 -10.77 8.06
N GLU A 744 21.27 -9.68 7.29
CA GLU A 744 20.35 -9.22 6.25
C GLU A 744 18.90 -8.97 6.75
N THR A 745 18.74 -8.75 8.05
CA THR A 745 17.41 -8.57 8.65
C THR A 745 16.73 -7.25 8.29
N GLY A 746 17.51 -6.28 7.84
CA GLY A 746 17.02 -5.00 7.29
C GLY A 746 16.67 -5.04 5.81
N LEU A 747 17.02 -6.12 5.10
CA LEU A 747 16.71 -6.27 3.69
C LEU A 747 15.27 -6.77 3.49
N GLY A 748 14.73 -6.50 2.31
CA GLY A 748 13.40 -6.91 1.89
C GLY A 748 13.11 -6.36 0.50
N PHE A 749 11.94 -6.71 -0.05
CA PHE A 749 11.46 -6.07 -1.26
C PHE A 749 11.21 -4.59 -0.96
N SER A 750 11.90 -3.69 -1.68
CA SER A 750 11.74 -2.25 -1.49
C SER A 750 10.72 -1.71 -2.47
N ASP A 751 9.60 -1.25 -1.94
CA ASP A 751 8.59 -0.48 -2.68
C ASP A 751 8.84 1.02 -2.49
N SER A 752 8.71 1.80 -3.56
CA SER A 752 9.01 3.24 -3.56
C SER A 752 8.10 4.06 -2.64
N GLY A 753 6.93 3.53 -2.28
CA GLY A 753 5.96 4.23 -1.42
C GLY A 753 5.71 3.56 -0.08
N GLU A 754 5.96 2.25 0.04
CA GLU A 754 5.66 1.48 1.26
C GLU A 754 6.91 1.12 2.08
N GLY A 755 8.11 1.45 1.58
CA GLY A 755 9.37 1.09 2.22
C GLY A 755 9.72 -0.38 2.01
N VAL A 756 10.36 -1.00 3.02
CA VAL A 756 10.88 -2.38 2.90
C VAL A 756 9.86 -3.40 3.41
N TYR A 757 9.47 -4.32 2.54
CA TYR A 757 8.67 -5.50 2.87
C TYR A 757 9.58 -6.65 3.31
N GLY A 758 9.49 -7.02 4.56
CA GLY A 758 10.30 -8.07 5.17
C GLY A 758 10.15 -8.07 6.68
N LEU A 759 11.19 -8.46 7.40
CA LEU A 759 11.18 -8.55 8.86
C LEU A 759 10.87 -7.22 9.54
N GLN A 760 11.42 -6.09 9.05
CA GLN A 760 11.15 -4.79 9.65
C GLN A 760 9.65 -4.41 9.60
N ARG A 761 8.99 -4.61 8.46
CA ARG A 761 7.54 -4.37 8.33
C ARG A 761 6.74 -5.31 9.23
N ALA A 762 7.15 -6.58 9.31
CA ALA A 762 6.48 -7.58 10.12
C ALA A 762 6.51 -7.22 11.62
N PHE A 763 7.67 -6.84 12.15
CA PHE A 763 7.78 -6.41 13.55
C PHE A 763 7.04 -5.11 13.84
N LYS A 764 7.00 -4.18 12.88
CA LYS A 764 6.16 -2.97 13.01
C LYS A 764 4.67 -3.32 13.03
N LEU A 765 4.19 -4.19 12.14
CA LEU A 765 2.80 -4.69 12.14
C LEU A 765 2.47 -5.45 13.45
N ALA A 766 3.43 -6.17 14.00
CA ALA A 766 3.31 -6.78 15.32
C ALA A 766 3.14 -5.76 16.45
N GLY A 767 3.65 -4.53 16.29
CA GLY A 767 3.52 -3.42 17.24
C GLY A 767 4.83 -2.98 17.90
N ALA A 768 6.00 -3.44 17.41
CA ALA A 768 7.30 -3.02 17.90
C ALA A 768 7.55 -1.53 17.59
N LYS A 769 8.03 -0.76 18.57
CA LYS A 769 8.28 0.67 18.41
C LYS A 769 9.57 0.94 17.65
N LYS A 770 10.66 0.23 17.99
CA LYS A 770 11.99 0.37 17.37
C LYS A 770 12.53 -0.99 16.96
N ILE A 771 13.35 -1.00 15.91
CA ILE A 771 13.99 -2.22 15.42
C ILE A 771 15.47 -1.93 15.15
N LEU A 772 16.37 -2.66 15.83
CA LEU A 772 17.80 -2.71 15.49
C LEU A 772 18.02 -3.91 14.56
N MET A 773 18.55 -3.69 13.38
CA MET A 773 18.68 -4.69 12.31
C MET A 773 19.97 -4.48 11.52
N SER A 774 20.42 -5.51 10.77
CA SER A 774 21.63 -5.45 9.93
C SER A 774 21.27 -5.38 8.43
N LEU A 775 22.07 -4.67 7.64
CA LEU A 775 21.91 -4.52 6.19
C LEU A 775 22.75 -5.52 5.38
N TRP A 776 23.70 -6.21 5.99
CA TRP A 776 24.53 -7.24 5.35
C TRP A 776 25.02 -8.28 6.35
N GLU A 777 25.76 -9.26 5.85
CA GLU A 777 26.39 -10.33 6.66
C GLU A 777 27.44 -9.77 7.61
N VAL A 778 27.36 -10.17 8.89
CA VAL A 778 28.22 -9.69 9.95
C VAL A 778 29.06 -10.82 10.58
N ASP A 779 30.23 -10.47 11.12
CA ASP A 779 31.04 -11.40 11.90
C ASP A 779 30.38 -11.68 13.26
N ASP A 780 30.33 -12.95 13.69
CA ASP A 780 29.61 -13.38 14.89
C ASP A 780 30.27 -12.81 16.15
N ARG A 781 31.59 -12.74 16.19
CA ARG A 781 32.35 -12.20 17.35
C ARG A 781 32.24 -10.67 17.42
N ALA A 782 32.44 -9.99 16.29
CA ALA A 782 32.32 -8.53 16.22
C ALA A 782 30.90 -8.09 16.63
N THR A 783 29.87 -8.82 16.18
CA THR A 783 28.48 -8.58 16.56
C THR A 783 28.24 -8.76 18.05
N THR A 784 28.80 -9.79 18.68
CA THR A 784 28.68 -10.01 20.12
C THR A 784 29.31 -8.84 20.91
N ILE A 785 30.45 -8.31 20.45
CA ILE A 785 31.08 -7.12 21.06
C ILE A 785 30.17 -5.90 20.89
N LEU A 786 29.61 -5.70 19.71
CA LEU A 786 28.69 -4.60 19.41
C LEU A 786 27.45 -4.66 20.33
N MET A 787 26.78 -5.81 20.40
CA MET A 787 25.54 -5.97 21.16
C MET A 787 25.78 -5.85 22.68
N THR A 788 26.87 -6.42 23.20
CA THR A 788 27.19 -6.28 24.62
C THR A 788 27.52 -4.82 25.00
N ASN A 789 28.26 -4.08 24.18
CA ASN A 789 28.48 -2.64 24.36
C ASN A 789 27.16 -1.84 24.22
N PHE A 790 26.31 -2.20 23.29
CA PHE A 790 25.00 -1.57 23.11
C PHE A 790 24.16 -1.64 24.39
N TYR A 791 23.97 -2.84 24.94
CA TYR A 791 23.27 -3.01 26.21
C TYR A 791 23.98 -2.31 27.38
N HIS A 792 25.28 -2.35 27.43
CA HIS A 792 26.03 -1.61 28.44
C HIS A 792 25.70 -0.11 28.39
N ASN A 793 25.75 0.50 27.24
CA ASN A 793 25.45 1.93 27.07
C ASN A 793 23.98 2.26 27.33
N LEU A 794 23.05 1.39 26.95
CA LEU A 794 21.62 1.52 27.32
C LEU A 794 21.45 1.54 28.84
N LEU A 795 22.12 0.63 29.55
CA LEU A 795 22.08 0.53 31.03
C LEU A 795 22.77 1.70 31.75
N LEU A 796 23.62 2.46 31.05
CA LEU A 796 24.15 3.75 31.48
C LEU A 796 23.22 4.93 31.22
N GLY A 797 21.99 4.66 30.65
CA GLY A 797 20.99 5.68 30.40
C GLY A 797 21.19 6.45 29.09
N LYS A 798 22.05 5.97 28.18
CA LYS A 798 22.17 6.54 26.84
C LYS A 798 20.90 6.21 26.01
N ASP A 799 20.51 7.12 25.15
CA ASP A 799 19.47 6.79 24.15
C ASP A 799 19.96 5.74 23.16
N ALA A 800 19.04 4.99 22.56
CA ALA A 800 19.38 3.83 21.73
C ALA A 800 20.25 4.17 20.51
N ASN A 801 20.06 5.33 19.86
CA ASN A 801 20.92 5.76 18.76
C ASN A 801 22.34 6.05 19.22
N THR A 802 22.48 6.83 20.28
CA THR A 802 23.80 7.15 20.87
C THR A 802 24.48 5.87 21.38
N ALA A 803 23.73 4.95 22.00
CA ALA A 803 24.27 3.67 22.45
C ALA A 803 24.81 2.84 21.27
N LEU A 804 24.11 2.81 20.16
CA LEU A 804 24.53 2.12 18.94
C LEU A 804 25.81 2.70 18.36
N GLU A 805 25.90 4.04 18.22
CA GLU A 805 27.06 4.68 17.61
C GLU A 805 28.33 4.52 18.50
N ILE A 806 28.20 4.64 19.83
CA ILE A 806 29.31 4.34 20.74
C ILE A 806 29.79 2.89 20.60
N SER A 807 28.85 1.97 20.41
CA SER A 807 29.13 0.54 20.27
C SER A 807 29.84 0.23 18.95
N LYS A 808 29.43 0.89 17.85
CA LYS A 808 30.14 0.80 16.56
C LYS A 808 31.57 1.30 16.67
N GLN A 809 31.82 2.42 17.36
CA GLN A 809 33.18 2.94 17.62
C GLN A 809 34.05 1.95 18.42
N ALA A 810 33.46 1.31 19.44
CA ALA A 810 34.14 0.27 20.21
C ALA A 810 34.51 -0.96 19.38
N VAL A 811 33.66 -1.39 18.45
CA VAL A 811 33.99 -2.48 17.50
C VAL A 811 35.06 -2.01 16.52
N ARG A 812 34.91 -0.82 15.93
CA ARG A 812 35.87 -0.27 14.93
C ARG A 812 37.30 -0.20 15.44
N SER A 813 37.49 0.04 16.73
CA SER A 813 38.83 0.05 17.34
C SER A 813 39.55 -1.29 17.29
N GLN A 814 38.82 -2.42 17.19
CA GLN A 814 39.35 -3.78 17.14
C GLN A 814 39.23 -4.41 15.76
N TYR A 815 38.15 -4.05 15.03
CA TYR A 815 37.79 -4.51 13.70
C TYR A 815 37.57 -3.29 12.80
N PRO A 816 38.62 -2.79 12.11
CA PRO A 816 38.56 -1.51 11.38
C PRO A 816 37.64 -1.54 10.17
N SER A 817 37.42 -2.73 9.59
CA SER A 817 36.60 -2.89 8.40
C SER A 817 35.12 -2.47 8.64
N PRO A 818 34.53 -1.60 7.80
CA PRO A 818 33.11 -1.23 7.88
C PRO A 818 32.16 -2.42 7.83
N ARG A 819 32.58 -3.51 7.21
CA ARG A 819 31.84 -4.77 7.17
C ARG A 819 31.49 -5.30 8.56
N ASP A 820 32.37 -5.12 9.56
CA ASP A 820 32.25 -5.74 10.87
C ASP A 820 31.46 -4.87 11.87
N TRP A 821 31.41 -3.53 11.66
CA TRP A 821 30.72 -2.61 12.59
C TRP A 821 29.61 -1.78 11.97
N GLY A 822 29.61 -1.59 10.65
CA GLY A 822 28.75 -0.64 9.96
C GLY A 822 27.34 -1.15 9.62
N ALA A 823 27.11 -2.47 9.69
CA ALA A 823 25.89 -3.10 9.23
C ALA A 823 24.61 -2.69 9.96
N PHE A 824 24.73 -2.38 11.26
CA PHE A 824 23.56 -2.20 12.10
C PHE A 824 22.96 -0.81 11.98
N VAL A 825 21.64 -0.77 11.78
CA VAL A 825 20.85 0.45 11.72
C VAL A 825 19.66 0.34 12.69
N LEU A 826 19.30 1.47 13.32
CA LEU A 826 18.17 1.55 14.24
C LEU A 826 17.01 2.29 13.57
N LEU A 827 15.93 1.58 13.32
CA LEU A 827 14.67 2.12 12.81
C LEU A 827 13.83 2.64 13.98
N ASN A 828 13.57 3.95 14.01
CA ASN A 828 12.82 4.65 15.05
C ASN A 828 11.34 4.82 14.75
#